data_614c0179b1ec0e356b455f7d687ba413
#
_entry.id   614c0179b1ec0e356b455f7d687ba413
#
_cell.length_a   1.000
_cell.length_b   1.000
_cell.length_c   1.000
_cell.angle_alpha   90.00
_cell.angle_beta   90.00
_cell.angle_gamma   90.00
#
_symmetry.space_group_name_H-M   'P 1'
#
loop_
_entity.id
_entity.type
_entity.pdbx_description
1 polymer ?
#
loop_
_entity_poly.entity_id
_entity_poly.type
_entity_poly.pdbx_seq_one_letter_code
_entity_poly.pdbx_strand_id
1 'polypeptide(L)'
;MEKTKITEKQKIINKFYLDKEKDIIVNLYKTSEDELTYILETPNHGTGNLITNLAKICGLKTIKNEKDMKIIKGKIPASLNGDNEEVYIFRLGGIKIANIYADGKIEIKATIPAISKTLMSQTKRYNLSINQTLVKSYILKKAKFRTDLHTHMNANLPADSLIALGIKHQVRYPLYYIKKIDLKITKDQEEKIYEQRKEVEKQFENSTLTGKYLTRRIDDNTFINFADLILNNIENAPENIAKIRKSLEILKDGQAVFTNLEKLYLYRYVFAKGTESTEKIKLEKSKIEQIPDKEIKEMLTKMIEDTQKGSPYAKNNLRQDKLLWIAREYQKQGIYYTEISDTTLTKKGTPAIELLEDVHQIMPQIEKETGVKIRFLVAIRRIPLTIIKDAKTSSNYLRENLNILKAISKSPYVVGSDFIGEEINDISELKPAIEEIVQYVCKEDKGYTIRIHAGENDSLRDNVKKSIECVKNSLKPGQKMPRIRIGHGLYTPKLDSIQGQKLIQEIKKSGAVLEFQLTSNVRLNNLSNLKNHPIKKYLENDIKCVQGTDGCGFYGTNTVDEQLAIQNLLGLNDHDFLKMRKVEDEIMKYEDKYFKEKSKKFNEFLAGRSIREAILELEEKIENENKNNNIPLRINNKIESEEILKNKIKPLPTDKMPIIIAGGSFNAKHRETRVTEQGIQMLEELIKKIDNQKAYFVIGHKVEGYEKALINLTNKLHKKFEIYAIIPKMISKEVGERLQNKSISGIR
;
A
#
# COMPACT_ATOMS: atom_id res chain seq x y z
N MET A 1 25.22 -21.58 -34.74
CA MET A 1 25.50 -20.55 -33.71
C MET A 1 26.96 -20.14 -33.85
N GLU A 2 27.23 -19.06 -34.54
CA GLU A 2 28.58 -18.51 -34.62
C GLU A 2 28.97 -17.93 -33.26
N LYS A 3 29.96 -18.56 -32.64
CA LYS A 3 30.67 -18.00 -31.51
C LYS A 3 31.29 -16.69 -31.99
N THR A 4 30.80 -15.56 -31.48
CA THR A 4 31.48 -14.29 -31.69
C THR A 4 32.87 -14.42 -31.06
N LYS A 5 33.86 -14.83 -31.89
CA LYS A 5 35.28 -14.81 -31.48
C LYS A 5 35.69 -13.36 -31.32
N ILE A 6 35.88 -12.95 -30.06
CA ILE A 6 36.54 -11.70 -29.76
C ILE A 6 37.97 -11.85 -30.21
N THR A 7 38.37 -11.03 -31.16
CA THR A 7 39.74 -10.99 -31.65
C THR A 7 40.64 -10.45 -30.57
N GLU A 8 41.87 -10.97 -30.42
CA GLU A 8 42.89 -10.61 -29.41
C GLU A 8 43.23 -9.12 -29.33
N LYS A 9 42.69 -8.29 -30.22
CA LYS A 9 42.97 -6.84 -30.30
C LYS A 9 41.95 -5.98 -29.57
N GLN A 10 40.87 -6.53 -29.02
CA GLN A 10 39.88 -5.72 -28.32
C GLN A 10 40.34 -5.45 -26.89
N LYS A 11 40.61 -4.19 -26.59
CA LYS A 11 41.06 -3.75 -25.25
C LYS A 11 39.87 -3.73 -24.30
N ILE A 12 40.01 -4.35 -23.14
CA ILE A 12 39.02 -4.20 -22.04
C ILE A 12 38.97 -2.73 -21.67
N ILE A 13 37.78 -2.12 -21.76
CA ILE A 13 37.57 -0.72 -21.39
C ILE A 13 37.30 -0.60 -19.90
N ASN A 14 36.55 -1.56 -19.37
CA ASN A 14 36.22 -1.57 -17.93
C ASN A 14 35.94 -2.99 -17.44
N LYS A 15 36.13 -3.19 -16.14
CA LYS A 15 35.94 -4.48 -15.48
C LYS A 15 35.12 -4.24 -14.22
N PHE A 16 33.98 -4.93 -14.11
CA PHE A 16 33.09 -4.81 -12.98
C PHE A 16 32.98 -6.13 -12.24
N TYR A 17 33.02 -6.08 -10.92
CA TYR A 17 32.69 -7.23 -10.08
C TYR A 17 31.18 -7.21 -9.79
N LEU A 18 30.44 -8.15 -10.34
CA LEU A 18 29.03 -8.35 -10.00
C LEU A 18 28.87 -9.08 -8.67
N ASP A 19 29.81 -9.95 -8.34
CA ASP A 19 29.90 -10.60 -7.03
C ASP A 19 31.39 -10.89 -6.74
N LYS A 20 31.95 -10.18 -5.77
CA LYS A 20 33.35 -10.39 -5.39
C LYS A 20 33.59 -11.73 -4.70
N GLU A 21 32.60 -12.22 -3.96
CA GLU A 21 32.73 -13.49 -3.25
C GLU A 21 32.67 -14.70 -4.20
N LYS A 22 32.00 -14.54 -5.32
CA LYS A 22 31.86 -15.59 -6.35
C LYS A 22 32.71 -15.34 -7.59
N ASP A 23 33.57 -14.32 -7.55
CA ASP A 23 34.42 -13.93 -8.69
C ASP A 23 33.66 -13.76 -10.03
N ILE A 24 32.44 -13.21 -9.95
CA ILE A 24 31.66 -12.94 -11.15
C ILE A 24 32.04 -11.60 -11.71
N ILE A 25 32.64 -11.60 -12.89
CA ILE A 25 33.23 -10.45 -13.52
C ILE A 25 32.56 -10.16 -14.86
N VAL A 26 32.26 -8.90 -15.14
CA VAL A 26 31.86 -8.43 -16.46
C VAL A 26 32.97 -7.57 -17.06
N ASN A 27 33.52 -8.01 -18.17
CA ASN A 27 34.47 -7.22 -18.96
C ASN A 27 33.74 -6.52 -20.10
N LEU A 28 33.92 -5.21 -20.23
CA LEU A 28 33.37 -4.42 -21.34
C LEU A 28 34.43 -4.16 -22.38
N TYR A 29 34.08 -4.45 -23.63
CA TYR A 29 34.92 -4.24 -24.80
C TYR A 29 34.28 -3.23 -25.74
N LYS A 30 35.07 -2.33 -26.31
CA LYS A 30 34.59 -1.40 -27.33
C LYS A 30 34.45 -2.13 -28.66
N THR A 31 33.25 -2.16 -29.21
CA THR A 31 32.96 -2.74 -30.55
C THR A 31 32.78 -1.66 -31.61
N SER A 32 32.19 -0.53 -31.24
CA SER A 32 32.05 0.69 -32.05
C SER A 32 32.06 1.92 -31.15
N GLU A 33 31.92 3.14 -31.70
CA GLU A 33 31.89 4.33 -30.88
C GLU A 33 30.73 4.34 -29.86
N ASP A 34 29.60 3.76 -30.22
CA ASP A 34 28.39 3.78 -29.41
C ASP A 34 27.99 2.39 -28.87
N GLU A 35 28.65 1.32 -29.28
CA GLU A 35 28.34 -0.03 -28.85
C GLU A 35 29.51 -0.69 -28.13
N LEU A 36 29.17 -1.39 -27.04
CA LEU A 36 30.10 -2.19 -26.26
C LEU A 36 29.69 -3.63 -26.28
N THR A 37 30.67 -4.51 -26.49
CA THR A 37 30.49 -5.95 -26.24
C THR A 37 30.95 -6.23 -24.81
N TYR A 38 30.26 -7.09 -24.12
CA TYR A 38 30.64 -7.53 -22.79
C TYR A 38 30.87 -9.04 -22.75
N ILE A 39 31.76 -9.45 -21.87
CA ILE A 39 32.01 -10.86 -21.54
C ILE A 39 31.84 -11.05 -20.05
N LEU A 40 31.05 -12.05 -19.69
CA LEU A 40 30.90 -12.49 -18.32
C LEU A 40 31.90 -13.61 -18.05
N GLU A 41 32.78 -13.43 -17.10
CA GLU A 41 33.69 -14.45 -16.63
C GLU A 41 33.19 -14.98 -15.28
N THR A 42 33.03 -16.29 -15.20
CA THR A 42 32.71 -16.99 -13.96
C THR A 42 33.69 -18.14 -13.80
N PRO A 43 34.22 -18.39 -12.59
CA PRO A 43 35.24 -19.42 -12.37
C PRO A 43 34.82 -20.85 -12.77
N ASN A 44 33.53 -21.13 -12.76
CA ASN A 44 32.99 -22.48 -12.91
C ASN A 44 32.22 -22.77 -14.20
N HIS A 45 32.07 -21.79 -15.08
CA HIS A 45 31.36 -21.98 -16.35
C HIS A 45 32.22 -21.36 -17.46
N GLY A 46 32.84 -22.21 -18.25
CA GLY A 46 33.48 -21.74 -19.49
C GLY A 46 32.56 -20.79 -20.26
N THR A 47 33.07 -20.08 -21.22
CA THR A 47 32.42 -19.10 -22.11
C THR A 47 31.09 -19.60 -22.74
N GLY A 48 30.22 -20.16 -21.92
CA GLY A 48 28.86 -20.49 -22.25
C GLY A 48 28.02 -19.24 -22.40
N ASN A 49 26.99 -19.34 -23.14
CA ASN A 49 26.05 -18.31 -23.56
C ASN A 49 26.02 -17.06 -22.64
N LEU A 50 26.88 -16.11 -22.97
CA LEU A 50 27.20 -14.91 -22.19
C LEU A 50 25.98 -14.09 -21.81
N ILE A 51 25.06 -13.95 -22.75
CA ILE A 51 23.84 -13.17 -22.62
C ILE A 51 22.89 -13.83 -21.62
N THR A 52 22.73 -15.16 -21.70
CA THR A 52 21.89 -15.91 -20.76
C THR A 52 22.46 -15.83 -19.34
N ASN A 53 23.79 -15.85 -19.18
CA ASN A 53 24.42 -15.74 -17.88
C ASN A 53 24.28 -14.33 -17.28
N LEU A 54 24.49 -13.28 -18.09
CA LEU A 54 24.25 -11.89 -17.65
C LEU A 54 22.79 -11.67 -17.28
N ALA A 55 21.86 -12.21 -18.07
CA ALA A 55 20.46 -12.15 -17.77
C ALA A 55 20.11 -12.81 -16.43
N LYS A 56 20.69 -13.98 -16.15
CA LYS A 56 20.53 -14.66 -14.84
C LYS A 56 21.08 -13.81 -13.70
N ILE A 57 22.25 -13.22 -13.87
CA ILE A 57 22.87 -12.37 -12.85
C ILE A 57 22.05 -11.10 -12.63
N CYS A 58 21.51 -10.51 -13.69
CA CYS A 58 20.56 -9.41 -13.60
C CYS A 58 19.16 -9.82 -13.12
N GLY A 59 18.96 -11.07 -12.73
CA GLY A 59 17.67 -11.56 -12.27
C GLY A 59 16.67 -11.87 -13.38
N LEU A 60 17.10 -11.90 -14.62
CA LEU A 60 16.29 -12.31 -15.77
C LEU A 60 16.35 -13.82 -15.93
N LYS A 61 15.20 -14.50 -15.88
CA LYS A 61 15.20 -15.99 -16.00
C LYS A 61 15.35 -16.47 -17.43
N THR A 62 14.76 -15.76 -18.38
CA THR A 62 14.69 -16.19 -19.78
C THR A 62 14.74 -15.00 -20.72
N ILE A 63 15.49 -15.13 -21.79
CA ILE A 63 15.55 -14.18 -22.92
C ILE A 63 15.29 -14.96 -24.18
N LYS A 64 14.31 -14.54 -24.98
CA LYS A 64 13.97 -15.21 -26.24
C LYS A 64 14.85 -14.79 -27.41
N ASN A 65 15.26 -13.52 -27.43
CA ASN A 65 16.02 -12.95 -28.53
C ASN A 65 17.24 -12.21 -28.02
N GLU A 66 18.40 -12.81 -28.17
CA GLU A 66 19.68 -12.25 -27.72
C GLU A 66 20.11 -11.02 -28.54
N LYS A 67 19.67 -10.89 -29.78
CA LYS A 67 19.99 -9.77 -30.67
C LYS A 67 19.40 -8.43 -30.17
N ASP A 68 18.39 -8.51 -29.32
CA ASP A 68 17.78 -7.31 -28.75
C ASP A 68 18.58 -6.72 -27.58
N MET A 69 19.63 -7.39 -27.12
CA MET A 69 20.47 -6.89 -26.02
C MET A 69 21.53 -5.93 -26.54
N LYS A 70 21.59 -4.76 -25.93
CA LYS A 70 22.55 -3.71 -26.27
C LYS A 70 23.08 -3.00 -25.03
N ILE A 71 24.33 -2.58 -25.08
CA ILE A 71 24.92 -1.64 -24.15
C ILE A 71 25.30 -0.39 -24.95
N ILE A 72 24.71 0.73 -24.63
CA ILE A 72 24.85 1.99 -25.35
C ILE A 72 25.43 3.04 -24.41
N LYS A 73 26.42 3.80 -24.85
CA LYS A 73 26.88 4.99 -24.13
C LYS A 73 25.75 6.02 -24.10
N GLY A 74 25.46 6.58 -22.93
CA GLY A 74 24.40 7.55 -22.75
C GLY A 74 24.71 8.56 -21.68
N LYS A 75 23.84 9.51 -21.53
CA LYS A 75 23.89 10.54 -20.47
C LYS A 75 22.60 10.48 -19.67
N ILE A 76 22.71 10.63 -18.37
CA ILE A 76 21.57 10.76 -17.46
C ILE A 76 21.70 12.06 -16.66
N PRO A 77 20.59 12.70 -16.28
CA PRO A 77 20.62 13.88 -15.43
C PRO A 77 21.24 13.54 -14.08
N ALA A 78 22.28 14.27 -13.68
CA ALA A 78 22.87 14.23 -12.35
C ALA A 78 22.24 15.28 -11.43
N SER A 79 21.75 16.38 -12.01
CA SER A 79 21.07 17.47 -11.31
C SER A 79 19.92 18.04 -12.13
N LEU A 80 19.04 18.82 -11.48
CA LEU A 80 17.97 19.56 -12.17
C LEU A 80 18.50 20.77 -12.96
N ASN A 81 19.75 21.18 -12.74
CA ASN A 81 20.36 22.33 -13.39
C ASN A 81 20.99 21.99 -14.76
N GLY A 82 20.80 20.81 -15.26
CA GLY A 82 21.27 20.39 -16.59
C GLY A 82 22.58 19.63 -16.61
N ASP A 83 23.19 19.38 -15.44
CA ASP A 83 24.37 18.52 -15.37
C ASP A 83 24.01 17.10 -15.75
N ASN A 84 24.85 16.47 -16.57
CA ASN A 84 24.66 15.11 -17.03
C ASN A 84 25.85 14.24 -16.62
N GLU A 85 25.52 13.02 -16.20
CA GLU A 85 26.51 11.98 -15.93
C GLU A 85 26.56 10.98 -17.09
N GLU A 86 27.76 10.68 -17.55
CA GLU A 86 27.95 9.65 -18.59
C GLU A 86 27.81 8.26 -17.98
N VAL A 87 27.01 7.42 -18.63
CA VAL A 87 26.75 6.04 -18.21
C VAL A 87 26.68 5.13 -19.41
N TYR A 88 26.87 3.83 -19.18
CA TYR A 88 26.53 2.80 -20.15
C TYR A 88 25.14 2.27 -19.85
N ILE A 89 24.26 2.35 -20.84
CA ILE A 89 22.87 1.93 -20.71
C ILE A 89 22.70 0.54 -21.28
N PHE A 90 22.43 -0.42 -20.44
CA PHE A 90 22.07 -1.76 -20.86
C PHE A 90 20.57 -1.82 -21.20
N ARG A 91 20.29 -2.21 -22.43
CA ARG A 91 18.93 -2.35 -22.96
C ARG A 91 18.69 -3.78 -23.46
N LEU A 92 17.42 -4.22 -23.31
CA LEU A 92 16.90 -5.39 -23.98
C LEU A 92 15.69 -4.97 -24.83
N GLY A 93 15.84 -4.97 -26.14
CA GLY A 93 14.90 -4.35 -27.04
C GLY A 93 14.70 -2.86 -26.71
N GLY A 94 13.49 -2.40 -26.57
CA GLY A 94 13.18 -1.03 -26.16
C GLY A 94 13.29 -0.77 -24.66
N ILE A 95 13.52 -1.80 -23.83
CA ILE A 95 13.48 -1.72 -22.39
C ILE A 95 14.88 -1.46 -21.82
N LYS A 96 15.01 -0.38 -21.04
CA LYS A 96 16.24 -0.08 -20.29
C LYS A 96 16.30 -1.02 -19.07
N ILE A 97 17.33 -1.85 -19.02
CA ILE A 97 17.52 -2.84 -17.94
C ILE A 97 18.41 -2.30 -16.83
N ALA A 98 19.51 -1.62 -17.18
CA ALA A 98 20.43 -1.09 -16.19
C ALA A 98 21.15 0.16 -16.68
N ASN A 99 21.62 0.99 -15.75
CA ASN A 99 22.72 1.93 -15.94
C ASN A 99 24.00 1.32 -15.35
N ILE A 100 25.08 1.41 -16.07
CA ILE A 100 26.42 0.99 -15.64
C ILE A 100 27.27 2.24 -15.60
N TYR A 101 27.75 2.59 -14.41
CA TYR A 101 28.54 3.80 -14.16
C TYR A 101 30.03 3.52 -14.34
N ALA A 102 30.82 4.57 -14.59
CA ALA A 102 32.27 4.46 -14.81
C ALA A 102 33.01 3.89 -13.58
N ASP A 103 32.46 4.09 -12.38
CA ASP A 103 33.01 3.58 -11.12
C ASP A 103 32.69 2.09 -10.88
N GLY A 104 32.03 1.44 -11.83
CA GLY A 104 31.62 0.03 -11.74
C GLY A 104 30.29 -0.19 -11.02
N LYS A 105 29.61 0.86 -10.58
CA LYS A 105 28.27 0.76 -10.03
C LYS A 105 27.28 0.35 -11.11
N ILE A 106 26.43 -0.61 -10.82
CA ILE A 106 25.33 -1.03 -11.69
C ILE A 106 24.01 -0.71 -11.01
N GLU A 107 23.18 0.06 -11.69
CA GLU A 107 21.85 0.43 -11.24
C GLU A 107 20.81 -0.21 -12.14
N ILE A 108 20.17 -1.25 -11.69
CA ILE A 108 19.16 -1.97 -12.50
C ILE A 108 17.85 -1.20 -12.57
N LYS A 109 17.30 -1.19 -13.77
CA LYS A 109 16.07 -0.55 -14.18
C LYS A 109 15.07 -1.59 -14.73
N ALA A 110 15.19 -2.83 -14.28
CA ALA A 110 14.35 -3.91 -14.79
C ALA A 110 12.95 -3.87 -14.15
N THR A 111 11.98 -4.45 -14.85
CA THR A 111 10.62 -4.62 -14.33
C THR A 111 10.56 -5.61 -13.19
N ILE A 112 9.63 -5.43 -12.28
CA ILE A 112 9.50 -6.22 -11.07
C ILE A 112 8.44 -7.31 -11.22
N PRO A 113 8.77 -8.59 -10.95
CA PRO A 113 7.81 -9.67 -11.07
C PRO A 113 6.74 -9.67 -9.98
N ALA A 114 6.93 -8.91 -8.91
CA ALA A 114 5.95 -8.76 -7.84
C ALA A 114 4.67 -8.04 -8.27
N ILE A 115 4.69 -7.36 -9.40
CA ILE A 115 3.55 -6.62 -9.94
C ILE A 115 2.65 -7.54 -10.77
N SER A 116 1.38 -7.19 -10.92
CA SER A 116 0.33 -8.03 -11.49
C SER A 116 0.59 -8.51 -12.91
N LYS A 117 -0.18 -9.52 -13.36
CA LYS A 117 -0.20 -10.01 -14.74
C LYS A 117 -0.37 -8.88 -15.76
N THR A 118 -1.15 -7.85 -15.45
CA THR A 118 -1.38 -6.71 -16.34
C THR A 118 -0.09 -5.95 -16.62
N LEU A 119 0.73 -5.71 -15.60
CA LEU A 119 2.02 -5.07 -15.75
C LEU A 119 3.02 -5.99 -16.45
N MET A 120 3.04 -7.26 -16.07
CA MET A 120 3.91 -8.27 -16.68
C MET A 120 3.60 -8.51 -18.15
N SER A 121 2.37 -8.29 -18.59
CA SER A 121 2.01 -8.43 -20.01
C SER A 121 2.78 -7.47 -20.91
N GLN A 122 3.21 -6.32 -20.41
CA GLN A 122 3.99 -5.34 -21.17
C GLN A 122 5.43 -5.79 -21.41
N THR A 123 5.96 -6.67 -20.58
CA THR A 123 7.27 -7.30 -20.75
C THR A 123 7.20 -8.67 -21.42
N LYS A 124 5.99 -9.18 -21.65
CA LYS A 124 5.74 -10.53 -22.14
C LYS A 124 6.36 -10.81 -23.51
N ARG A 125 6.44 -9.80 -24.37
CA ARG A 125 7.06 -9.93 -25.71
C ARG A 125 8.53 -10.33 -25.65
N TYR A 126 9.23 -10.01 -24.55
CA TYR A 126 10.63 -10.38 -24.33
C TYR A 126 10.79 -11.64 -23.48
N ASN A 127 9.66 -12.23 -23.04
CA ASN A 127 9.66 -13.39 -22.16
C ASN A 127 10.56 -13.21 -20.92
N LEU A 128 10.51 -12.05 -20.32
CA LEU A 128 11.31 -11.70 -19.16
C LEU A 128 10.66 -12.20 -17.88
N SER A 129 11.47 -12.79 -17.02
CA SER A 129 11.10 -13.16 -15.66
C SER A 129 12.25 -12.75 -14.74
N ILE A 130 11.96 -11.93 -13.75
CA ILE A 130 12.98 -11.36 -12.86
C ILE A 130 13.04 -12.20 -11.58
N ASN A 131 14.26 -12.57 -11.16
CA ASN A 131 14.51 -13.17 -9.87
C ASN A 131 14.82 -12.06 -8.86
N GLN A 132 13.85 -11.73 -8.01
CA GLN A 132 13.98 -10.64 -7.03
C GLN A 132 15.14 -10.86 -6.06
N THR A 133 15.36 -12.10 -5.60
CA THR A 133 16.45 -12.39 -4.66
C THR A 133 17.80 -12.08 -5.28
N LEU A 134 17.98 -12.44 -6.54
CA LEU A 134 19.20 -12.15 -7.28
C LEU A 134 19.37 -10.64 -7.49
N VAL A 135 18.30 -9.96 -7.90
CA VAL A 135 18.30 -8.49 -8.03
C VAL A 135 18.69 -7.82 -6.72
N LYS A 136 18.06 -8.19 -5.62
CA LYS A 136 18.36 -7.62 -4.28
C LYS A 136 19.79 -7.87 -3.84
N SER A 137 20.37 -9.03 -4.16
CA SER A 137 21.73 -9.37 -3.73
C SER A 137 22.83 -8.64 -4.50
N TYR A 138 22.57 -8.27 -5.76
CA TYR A 138 23.64 -7.77 -6.63
C TYR A 138 23.59 -6.26 -6.93
N ILE A 139 22.41 -5.59 -6.85
CA ILE A 139 22.24 -4.45 -7.71
C ILE A 139 21.94 -3.14 -7.06
N LEU A 140 20.82 -3.02 -6.44
CA LEU A 140 20.44 -1.80 -5.77
C LEU A 140 20.49 -2.06 -4.28
N LYS A 141 21.64 -1.86 -3.72
CA LYS A 141 21.74 -1.85 -2.25
C LYS A 141 20.94 -0.68 -1.66
N LYS A 142 20.70 0.37 -2.45
CA LYS A 142 20.01 1.58 -1.98
C LYS A 142 19.09 2.14 -3.07
N ALA A 143 17.88 2.52 -2.70
CA ALA A 143 16.98 3.27 -3.55
C ALA A 143 17.57 4.66 -3.90
N LYS A 144 17.18 5.22 -5.04
CA LYS A 144 17.41 6.64 -5.33
C LYS A 144 16.61 7.53 -4.40
N PHE A 145 15.41 7.09 -4.03
CA PHE A 145 14.59 7.74 -3.04
C PHE A 145 15.15 7.52 -1.65
N ARG A 146 14.89 8.48 -0.77
CA ARG A 146 15.34 8.48 0.62
C ARG A 146 14.23 8.37 1.62
N THR A 147 13.00 8.36 1.13
CA THR A 147 11.80 8.35 1.97
C THR A 147 10.84 7.26 1.56
N ASP A 148 10.05 6.78 2.53
CA ASP A 148 8.79 6.10 2.31
C ASP A 148 7.72 6.88 3.08
N LEU A 149 7.03 7.78 2.38
CA LEU A 149 6.09 8.71 3.00
C LEU A 149 4.67 8.17 3.07
N HIS A 150 4.40 7.05 2.41
CA HIS A 150 3.08 6.45 2.41
C HIS A 150 3.18 4.95 2.71
N THR A 151 3.07 4.63 3.99
CA THR A 151 3.06 3.25 4.47
C THR A 151 2.22 3.11 5.74
N HIS A 152 1.81 1.88 6.06
CA HIS A 152 0.94 1.55 7.19
C HIS A 152 1.61 0.55 8.12
N MET A 153 1.56 0.78 9.45
CA MET A 153 2.23 -0.05 10.45
C MET A 153 1.86 -1.54 10.35
N ASN A 154 0.60 -1.82 10.08
CA ASN A 154 0.09 -3.19 9.96
C ASN A 154 0.30 -3.82 8.57
N ALA A 155 1.21 -3.31 7.76
CA ALA A 155 1.50 -3.81 6.43
C ALA A 155 2.98 -3.68 6.05
N ASN A 156 3.81 -3.14 6.95
CA ASN A 156 5.14 -2.64 6.61
C ASN A 156 6.25 -3.71 6.62
N LEU A 157 6.20 -4.69 7.52
CA LEU A 157 7.27 -5.69 7.61
C LEU A 157 7.12 -6.81 6.59
N PRO A 158 8.20 -7.21 5.90
CA PRO A 158 8.22 -8.40 5.07
C PRO A 158 7.82 -9.65 5.84
N ALA A 159 7.26 -10.64 5.13
CA ALA A 159 6.79 -11.89 5.71
C ALA A 159 7.90 -12.60 6.53
N ASP A 160 9.12 -12.61 6.01
CA ASP A 160 10.25 -13.26 6.68
C ASP A 160 10.63 -12.60 8.01
N SER A 161 10.56 -11.26 8.05
CA SER A 161 10.77 -10.52 9.31
C SER A 161 9.67 -10.82 10.33
N LEU A 162 8.40 -10.94 9.88
CA LEU A 162 7.28 -11.30 10.76
C LEU A 162 7.41 -12.73 11.28
N ILE A 163 7.85 -13.69 10.44
CA ILE A 163 8.09 -15.07 10.86
C ILE A 163 9.19 -15.11 11.92
N ALA A 164 10.31 -14.44 11.69
CA ALA A 164 11.41 -14.38 12.66
C ALA A 164 10.98 -13.73 14.00
N LEU A 165 10.22 -12.61 13.93
CA LEU A 165 9.65 -11.96 15.12
C LEU A 165 8.64 -12.85 15.83
N GLY A 166 7.81 -13.57 15.08
CA GLY A 166 6.85 -14.52 15.63
C GLY A 166 7.52 -15.65 16.41
N ILE A 167 8.65 -16.16 15.91
CA ILE A 167 9.47 -17.17 16.61
C ILE A 167 10.12 -16.54 17.84
N LYS A 168 10.78 -15.39 17.71
CA LYS A 168 11.46 -14.72 18.84
C LYS A 168 10.51 -14.42 19.98
N HIS A 169 9.38 -13.82 19.69
CA HIS A 169 8.39 -13.40 20.69
C HIS A 169 7.42 -14.51 21.07
N GLN A 170 7.44 -15.62 20.33
CA GLN A 170 6.61 -16.80 20.58
C GLN A 170 5.11 -16.42 20.57
N VAL A 171 4.68 -15.83 19.47
CA VAL A 171 3.28 -15.40 19.32
C VAL A 171 2.32 -16.59 19.27
N ARG A 172 1.09 -16.40 19.72
CA ARG A 172 0.00 -17.38 19.63
C ARG A 172 -0.53 -17.41 18.20
N TYR A 173 -0.35 -18.54 17.50
CA TYR A 173 -0.79 -18.70 16.13
C TYR A 173 -2.12 -19.49 16.09
N PRO A 174 -3.20 -18.94 15.51
CA PRO A 174 -4.54 -19.55 15.59
C PRO A 174 -4.65 -20.82 14.76
N LEU A 175 -5.36 -21.81 15.30
CA LEU A 175 -5.69 -23.08 14.64
C LEU A 175 -6.43 -22.87 13.31
N TYR A 176 -7.27 -21.83 13.23
CA TYR A 176 -7.94 -21.47 11.98
C TYR A 176 -6.99 -21.31 10.80
N TYR A 177 -5.86 -20.64 11.01
CA TYR A 177 -4.85 -20.43 9.96
C TYR A 177 -4.06 -21.69 9.66
N ILE A 178 -3.77 -22.51 10.68
CA ILE A 178 -3.12 -23.81 10.49
C ILE A 178 -3.95 -24.69 9.56
N LYS A 179 -5.25 -24.83 9.84
CA LYS A 179 -6.18 -25.62 9.02
C LYS A 179 -6.34 -25.04 7.61
N LYS A 180 -6.47 -23.73 7.49
CA LYS A 180 -6.81 -23.09 6.22
C LYS A 180 -5.69 -23.17 5.19
N ILE A 181 -4.42 -23.18 5.61
CA ILE A 181 -3.27 -23.34 4.71
C ILE A 181 -2.63 -24.73 4.82
N ASP A 182 -3.29 -25.64 5.48
CA ASP A 182 -2.82 -27.04 5.65
C ASP A 182 -1.37 -27.11 6.14
N LEU A 183 -1.07 -26.43 7.26
CA LEU A 183 0.24 -26.55 7.90
C LEU A 183 0.40 -27.95 8.50
N LYS A 184 1.57 -28.51 8.33
CA LYS A 184 1.93 -29.79 8.92
C LYS A 184 2.28 -29.58 10.39
N ILE A 185 1.69 -30.40 11.26
CA ILE A 185 1.95 -30.39 12.70
C ILE A 185 2.37 -31.78 13.15
N THR A 186 3.13 -31.86 14.25
CA THR A 186 3.53 -33.13 14.86
C THR A 186 2.40 -33.69 15.70
N LYS A 187 2.46 -34.98 16.06
CA LYS A 187 1.46 -35.61 16.95
C LYS A 187 1.38 -34.89 18.30
N ASP A 188 2.51 -34.53 18.89
CA ASP A 188 2.54 -33.81 20.17
C ASP A 188 1.87 -32.42 20.05
N GLN A 189 2.05 -31.74 18.92
CA GLN A 189 1.40 -30.46 18.65
C GLN A 189 -0.10 -30.64 18.44
N GLU A 190 -0.52 -31.71 17.75
CA GLU A 190 -1.93 -32.06 17.56
C GLU A 190 -2.63 -32.33 18.89
N GLU A 191 -2.02 -33.11 19.79
CA GLU A 191 -2.56 -33.41 21.12
C GLU A 191 -2.73 -32.12 21.95
N LYS A 192 -1.72 -31.25 22.01
CA LYS A 192 -1.80 -29.96 22.71
C LYS A 192 -2.94 -29.08 22.16
N ILE A 193 -3.07 -28.98 20.84
CA ILE A 193 -4.14 -28.22 20.17
C ILE A 193 -5.50 -28.81 20.51
N TYR A 194 -5.61 -30.14 20.51
CA TYR A 194 -6.87 -30.83 20.82
C TYR A 194 -7.33 -30.54 22.25
N GLU A 195 -6.45 -30.66 23.24
CA GLU A 195 -6.77 -30.36 24.64
C GLU A 195 -7.17 -28.88 24.83
N GLN A 196 -6.40 -27.97 24.26
CA GLN A 196 -6.74 -26.55 24.34
C GLN A 196 -8.09 -26.25 23.67
N ARG A 197 -8.37 -26.88 22.52
CA ARG A 197 -9.62 -26.70 21.80
C ARG A 197 -10.84 -27.11 22.62
N LYS A 198 -10.75 -28.21 23.39
CA LYS A 198 -11.81 -28.63 24.32
C LYS A 198 -12.11 -27.56 25.37
N GLU A 199 -11.08 -26.91 25.93
CA GLU A 199 -11.26 -25.84 26.90
C GLU A 199 -11.89 -24.60 26.26
N VAL A 200 -11.51 -24.27 25.02
CA VAL A 200 -12.09 -23.17 24.27
C VAL A 200 -13.57 -23.46 23.93
N GLU A 201 -13.92 -24.70 23.56
CA GLU A 201 -15.32 -25.10 23.27
C GLU A 201 -16.24 -24.82 24.44
N LYS A 202 -15.79 -25.09 25.68
CA LYS A 202 -16.58 -24.79 26.90
C LYS A 202 -16.95 -23.31 27.03
N GLN A 203 -16.06 -22.40 26.55
CA GLN A 203 -16.34 -20.97 26.61
C GLN A 203 -17.47 -20.54 25.67
N PHE A 204 -17.81 -21.38 24.69
CA PHE A 204 -18.83 -21.10 23.69
C PHE A 204 -20.10 -21.94 23.85
N GLU A 205 -20.26 -22.68 24.94
CA GLU A 205 -21.45 -23.52 25.22
C GLU A 205 -22.78 -22.72 25.18
N ASN A 206 -22.73 -21.45 25.64
CA ASN A 206 -23.89 -20.56 25.64
C ASN A 206 -23.91 -19.58 24.44
N SER A 207 -23.11 -19.85 23.41
CA SER A 207 -23.02 -18.97 22.23
C SER A 207 -24.28 -19.11 21.36
N THR A 208 -24.72 -17.98 20.81
CA THR A 208 -25.77 -17.94 19.77
C THR A 208 -25.25 -18.35 18.39
N LEU A 209 -23.94 -18.50 18.24
CA LEU A 209 -23.31 -18.93 16.99
C LEU A 209 -23.52 -20.42 16.77
N THR A 210 -23.72 -20.82 15.52
CA THR A 210 -23.91 -22.21 15.13
C THR A 210 -23.10 -22.61 13.89
N GLY A 211 -22.90 -23.89 13.68
CA GLY A 211 -22.27 -24.46 12.50
C GLY A 211 -20.87 -23.89 12.23
N LYS A 212 -20.60 -23.56 10.98
CA LYS A 212 -19.26 -23.07 10.54
C LYS A 212 -18.79 -21.79 11.26
N TYR A 213 -19.73 -20.96 11.71
CA TYR A 213 -19.35 -19.71 12.41
C TYR A 213 -18.87 -20.00 13.83
N LEU A 214 -19.51 -20.93 14.54
CA LEU A 214 -19.09 -21.40 15.84
C LEU A 214 -17.73 -22.10 15.74
N THR A 215 -17.59 -23.05 14.79
CA THR A 215 -16.31 -23.75 14.54
C THR A 215 -15.18 -22.76 14.28
N ARG A 216 -15.40 -21.77 13.44
CA ARG A 216 -14.41 -20.74 13.16
C ARG A 216 -14.03 -19.96 14.42
N ARG A 217 -14.99 -19.56 15.24
CA ARG A 217 -14.74 -18.84 16.50
C ARG A 217 -13.89 -19.67 17.47
N ILE A 218 -14.18 -20.96 17.58
CA ILE A 218 -13.37 -21.88 18.39
C ILE A 218 -11.95 -21.97 17.83
N ASP A 219 -11.80 -22.19 16.54
CA ASP A 219 -10.49 -22.31 15.89
C ASP A 219 -9.70 -20.98 15.91
N ASP A 220 -10.36 -19.82 15.85
CA ASP A 220 -9.71 -18.50 16.00
C ASP A 220 -9.17 -18.25 17.43
N ASN A 221 -9.73 -18.94 18.45
CA ASN A 221 -9.34 -18.83 19.86
C ASN A 221 -8.54 -20.04 20.37
N THR A 222 -8.27 -21.01 19.51
CA THR A 222 -7.34 -22.12 19.79
C THR A 222 -6.00 -21.80 19.16
N PHE A 223 -4.92 -21.86 19.93
CA PHE A 223 -3.62 -21.36 19.51
C PHE A 223 -2.50 -22.39 19.70
N ILE A 224 -1.47 -22.29 18.90
CA ILE A 224 -0.17 -22.92 19.14
C ILE A 224 0.89 -21.83 19.32
N ASN A 225 1.92 -22.11 20.11
CA ASN A 225 3.12 -21.27 20.15
C ASN A 225 3.82 -21.33 18.79
N PHE A 226 4.00 -20.17 18.14
CA PHE A 226 4.56 -20.11 16.80
C PHE A 226 6.01 -20.62 16.72
N ALA A 227 6.80 -20.42 17.79
CA ALA A 227 8.15 -20.98 17.86
C ALA A 227 8.11 -22.51 17.97
N ASP A 228 7.15 -23.07 18.71
CA ASP A 228 6.95 -24.53 18.80
C ASP A 228 6.57 -25.10 17.43
N LEU A 229 5.63 -24.47 16.73
CA LEU A 229 5.19 -24.86 15.38
C LEU A 229 6.36 -24.99 14.38
N ILE A 230 7.38 -24.15 14.50
CA ILE A 230 8.53 -24.12 13.56
C ILE A 230 9.72 -24.90 14.11
N LEU A 231 10.19 -24.61 15.35
CA LEU A 231 11.45 -25.14 15.87
C LEU A 231 11.34 -26.59 16.37
N ASN A 232 10.16 -27.02 16.79
CA ASN A 232 9.90 -28.40 17.18
C ASN A 232 9.24 -29.22 16.04
N ASN A 233 9.34 -28.73 14.81
CA ASN A 233 8.79 -29.36 13.62
C ASN A 233 9.69 -29.08 12.39
N ILE A 234 10.98 -29.31 12.56
CA ILE A 234 12.02 -28.92 11.58
C ILE A 234 11.83 -29.63 10.22
N GLU A 235 11.39 -30.87 10.22
CA GLU A 235 11.16 -31.63 8.98
C GLU A 235 10.12 -30.95 8.08
N ASN A 236 9.08 -30.38 8.66
CA ASN A 236 8.01 -29.69 7.93
C ASN A 236 8.23 -28.16 7.84
N ALA A 237 9.27 -27.63 8.51
CA ALA A 237 9.52 -26.20 8.51
C ALA A 237 9.67 -25.56 7.12
N PRO A 238 10.33 -26.18 6.13
CA PRO A 238 10.42 -25.61 4.77
C PRO A 238 9.06 -25.37 4.13
N GLU A 239 8.16 -26.38 4.21
CA GLU A 239 6.82 -26.29 3.66
C GLU A 239 5.95 -25.29 4.44
N ASN A 240 5.97 -25.38 5.77
CA ASN A 240 5.22 -24.48 6.64
C ASN A 240 5.62 -23.02 6.45
N ILE A 241 6.91 -22.72 6.44
CA ILE A 241 7.42 -21.35 6.22
C ILE A 241 6.97 -20.84 4.84
N ALA A 242 7.07 -21.65 3.79
CA ALA A 242 6.65 -21.26 2.45
C ALA A 242 5.14 -20.95 2.38
N LYS A 243 4.30 -21.77 3.04
CA LYS A 243 2.85 -21.55 3.12
C LYS A 243 2.51 -20.30 3.94
N ILE A 244 3.15 -20.11 5.09
CA ILE A 244 2.96 -18.92 5.93
C ILE A 244 3.37 -17.66 5.18
N ARG A 245 4.53 -17.64 4.52
CA ARG A 245 5.00 -16.53 3.71
C ARG A 245 3.96 -16.13 2.63
N LYS A 246 3.45 -17.10 1.88
CA LYS A 246 2.40 -16.86 0.88
C LYS A 246 1.09 -16.33 1.48
N SER A 247 0.78 -16.71 2.71
CA SER A 247 -0.44 -16.28 3.40
C SER A 247 -0.42 -14.83 3.85
N LEU A 248 0.78 -14.26 4.01
CA LEU A 248 0.97 -12.89 4.49
C LEU A 248 0.94 -11.84 3.36
N GLU A 249 1.26 -12.22 2.14
CA GLU A 249 1.33 -11.31 1.00
C GLU A 249 0.08 -11.40 0.10
N ILE A 250 -0.29 -10.30 -0.56
CA ILE A 250 -1.27 -10.34 -1.64
C ILE A 250 -0.65 -11.02 -2.85
N LEU A 251 -1.21 -12.14 -3.25
CA LEU A 251 -0.68 -12.95 -4.34
C LEU A 251 -0.92 -12.30 -5.70
N LYS A 252 0.07 -12.48 -6.57
CA LYS A 252 0.11 -11.94 -7.92
C LYS A 252 -0.95 -12.51 -8.87
N ASP A 253 -1.29 -13.76 -8.70
CA ASP A 253 -2.15 -14.54 -9.60
C ASP A 253 -3.62 -14.60 -9.19
N GLY A 254 -3.98 -13.90 -8.13
CA GLY A 254 -5.35 -13.88 -7.61
C GLY A 254 -5.78 -15.15 -6.88
N GLN A 255 -4.90 -16.15 -6.75
CA GLN A 255 -5.16 -17.36 -5.95
C GLN A 255 -4.83 -17.11 -4.48
N ALA A 256 -5.55 -16.20 -3.85
CA ALA A 256 -5.37 -15.92 -2.44
C ALA A 256 -6.09 -16.97 -1.59
N VAL A 257 -5.36 -17.69 -0.76
CA VAL A 257 -5.94 -18.59 0.25
C VAL A 257 -6.69 -17.79 1.31
N PHE A 258 -6.15 -16.61 1.65
CA PHE A 258 -6.79 -15.66 2.57
C PHE A 258 -7.33 -14.43 1.85
N THR A 259 -8.43 -13.91 2.36
CA THR A 259 -8.89 -12.58 2.00
C THR A 259 -7.92 -11.51 2.52
N ASN A 260 -7.94 -10.32 1.94
CA ASN A 260 -7.12 -9.22 2.43
C ASN A 260 -7.41 -8.88 3.91
N LEU A 261 -8.65 -9.05 4.36
CA LEU A 261 -9.03 -8.85 5.76
C LEU A 261 -8.39 -9.90 6.68
N GLU A 262 -8.33 -11.16 6.27
CA GLU A 262 -7.67 -12.23 7.04
C GLU A 262 -6.16 -12.00 7.13
N LYS A 263 -5.52 -11.53 6.05
CA LYS A 263 -4.10 -11.15 6.05
C LYS A 263 -3.84 -9.98 6.99
N LEU A 264 -4.66 -8.93 6.92
CA LEU A 264 -4.58 -7.79 7.83
C LEU A 264 -4.82 -8.19 9.29
N TYR A 265 -5.66 -9.21 9.53
CA TYR A 265 -5.88 -9.76 10.87
C TYR A 265 -4.60 -10.34 11.45
N LEU A 266 -3.82 -11.11 10.65
CA LEU A 266 -2.51 -11.63 11.06
C LEU A 266 -1.56 -10.52 11.51
N TYR A 267 -1.43 -9.47 10.71
CA TYR A 267 -0.57 -8.33 11.04
C TYR A 267 -1.01 -7.58 12.31
N ARG A 268 -2.32 -7.43 12.54
CA ARG A 268 -2.90 -6.62 13.62
C ARG A 268 -3.05 -7.36 14.94
N TYR A 269 -3.35 -8.65 14.87
CA TYR A 269 -3.84 -9.40 16.02
C TYR A 269 -3.09 -10.70 16.29
N VAL A 270 -2.22 -11.15 15.40
CA VAL A 270 -1.37 -12.32 15.61
C VAL A 270 0.07 -11.89 15.83
N PHE A 271 0.64 -11.16 14.89
CA PHE A 271 1.99 -10.61 15.04
C PHE A 271 1.94 -9.22 15.70
N ALA A 272 1.40 -9.12 16.92
CA ALA A 272 1.18 -7.87 17.63
C ALA A 272 1.60 -7.98 19.11
N LYS A 273 1.90 -6.85 19.75
CA LYS A 273 2.19 -6.81 21.20
C LYS A 273 0.98 -7.34 21.98
N GLY A 274 1.25 -8.19 22.97
CA GLY A 274 0.24 -8.81 23.83
C GLY A 274 -0.35 -10.12 23.27
N THR A 275 0.23 -10.65 22.19
CA THR A 275 -0.18 -11.93 21.62
C THR A 275 0.80 -13.06 21.94
N GLU A 276 1.79 -12.80 22.77
CA GLU A 276 2.81 -13.77 23.14
C GLU A 276 2.18 -14.96 23.89
N SER A 277 2.68 -16.15 23.63
CA SER A 277 2.25 -17.37 24.31
C SER A 277 2.61 -17.32 25.79
N THR A 278 1.71 -17.81 26.64
CA THR A 278 1.98 -17.98 28.08
C THR A 278 2.97 -19.10 28.34
N GLU A 279 2.89 -20.16 27.54
CA GLU A 279 3.83 -21.27 27.56
C GLU A 279 5.00 -20.97 26.62
N LYS A 280 6.15 -20.67 27.18
CA LYS A 280 7.36 -20.38 26.44
C LYS A 280 8.20 -21.63 26.27
N ILE A 281 8.73 -21.83 25.06
CA ILE A 281 9.77 -22.82 24.80
C ILE A 281 11.16 -22.18 24.86
N LYS A 282 12.19 -22.98 25.10
CA LYS A 282 13.56 -22.52 25.00
C LYS A 282 13.95 -22.37 23.53
N LEU A 283 14.44 -21.21 23.15
CA LEU A 283 14.98 -20.94 21.82
C LEU A 283 16.42 -21.45 21.73
N GLU A 284 16.60 -22.73 21.43
CA GLU A 284 17.89 -23.38 21.35
C GLU A 284 18.63 -23.02 20.06
N LYS A 285 19.88 -22.61 20.19
CA LYS A 285 20.74 -22.25 19.05
C LYS A 285 20.83 -23.39 18.03
N SER A 286 20.97 -24.64 18.49
CA SER A 286 21.01 -25.83 17.63
C SER A 286 19.77 -26.02 16.76
N LYS A 287 18.57 -25.66 17.26
CA LYS A 287 17.30 -25.70 16.49
C LYS A 287 17.21 -24.56 15.51
N ILE A 288 17.67 -23.37 15.90
CA ILE A 288 17.70 -22.20 15.02
C ILE A 288 18.63 -22.42 13.84
N GLU A 289 19.80 -23.02 14.07
CA GLU A 289 20.75 -23.38 13.02
C GLU A 289 20.17 -24.36 11.98
N GLN A 290 19.18 -25.17 12.37
CA GLN A 290 18.48 -26.11 11.49
C GLN A 290 17.36 -25.47 10.66
N ILE A 291 16.99 -24.21 10.90
CA ILE A 291 16.00 -23.53 10.07
C ILE A 291 16.52 -23.51 8.62
N PRO A 292 15.74 -24.05 7.67
CA PRO A 292 16.22 -24.22 6.30
C PRO A 292 16.30 -22.91 5.51
N ASP A 293 15.53 -21.90 5.93
CA ASP A 293 15.52 -20.59 5.29
C ASP A 293 16.64 -19.71 5.84
N LYS A 294 17.61 -19.37 4.98
CA LYS A 294 18.80 -18.61 5.36
C LYS A 294 18.45 -17.21 5.88
N GLU A 295 17.52 -16.51 5.22
CA GLU A 295 17.17 -15.13 5.58
C GLU A 295 16.50 -15.10 6.97
N ILE A 296 15.53 -15.98 7.19
CA ILE A 296 14.86 -16.10 8.51
C ILE A 296 15.86 -16.49 9.61
N LYS A 297 16.76 -17.44 9.32
CA LYS A 297 17.79 -17.86 10.27
C LYS A 297 18.72 -16.70 10.66
N GLU A 298 19.22 -15.95 9.69
CA GLU A 298 20.11 -14.81 9.95
C GLU A 298 19.39 -13.72 10.75
N MET A 299 18.15 -13.40 10.39
CA MET A 299 17.34 -12.42 11.14
C MET A 299 17.07 -12.89 12.57
N LEU A 300 16.66 -14.13 12.75
CA LEU A 300 16.36 -14.67 14.09
C LEU A 300 17.63 -14.73 14.96
N THR A 301 18.76 -15.13 14.40
CA THR A 301 20.06 -15.12 15.12
C THR A 301 20.38 -13.71 15.60
N LYS A 302 20.24 -12.71 14.72
CA LYS A 302 20.46 -11.31 15.09
C LYS A 302 19.46 -10.81 16.15
N MET A 303 18.20 -11.18 16.03
CA MET A 303 17.18 -10.84 17.03
C MET A 303 17.51 -11.42 18.41
N ILE A 304 18.10 -12.61 18.47
CA ILE A 304 18.51 -13.24 19.73
C ILE A 304 19.76 -12.58 20.29
N GLU A 305 20.73 -12.23 19.44
CA GLU A 305 21.88 -11.42 19.87
C GLU A 305 21.44 -10.09 20.49
N ASP A 306 20.42 -9.45 19.92
CA ASP A 306 19.85 -8.22 20.45
C ASP A 306 19.23 -8.38 21.86
N THR A 307 18.94 -9.62 22.31
CA THR A 307 18.44 -9.88 23.66
C THR A 307 19.53 -10.05 24.72
N GLN A 308 20.79 -10.08 24.32
CA GLN A 308 21.88 -10.30 25.25
C GLN A 308 22.04 -9.15 26.25
N LYS A 309 22.57 -9.48 27.45
CA LYS A 309 22.83 -8.49 28.50
C LYS A 309 23.77 -7.39 27.99
N GLY A 310 23.36 -6.16 28.16
CA GLY A 310 24.10 -4.98 27.67
C GLY A 310 23.63 -4.44 26.31
N SER A 311 22.81 -5.18 25.58
CA SER A 311 22.16 -4.65 24.39
C SER A 311 21.09 -3.62 24.76
N PRO A 312 20.98 -2.49 24.03
CA PRO A 312 19.93 -1.52 24.25
C PRO A 312 18.53 -2.07 23.95
N TYR A 313 18.47 -3.19 23.25
CA TYR A 313 17.23 -3.87 22.79
C TYR A 313 16.86 -5.09 23.64
N ALA A 314 17.63 -5.37 24.70
CA ALA A 314 17.47 -6.59 25.50
C ALA A 314 16.05 -6.77 26.11
N LYS A 315 15.36 -5.66 26.36
CA LYS A 315 14.01 -5.65 26.96
C LYS A 315 12.90 -5.28 25.98
N ASN A 316 13.19 -5.24 24.69
CA ASN A 316 12.21 -4.87 23.68
C ASN A 316 11.01 -5.80 23.69
N ASN A 317 9.81 -5.22 23.67
CA ASN A 317 8.60 -5.95 23.32
C ASN A 317 8.48 -6.11 21.80
N LEU A 318 7.49 -6.86 21.34
CA LEU A 318 7.28 -7.14 19.92
C LEU A 318 7.09 -5.88 19.08
N ARG A 319 6.42 -4.85 19.61
CA ARG A 319 6.21 -3.57 18.88
C ARG A 319 7.51 -2.81 18.70
N GLN A 320 8.33 -2.75 19.72
CA GLN A 320 9.64 -2.10 19.67
C GLN A 320 10.58 -2.83 18.69
N ASP A 321 10.58 -4.14 18.70
CA ASP A 321 11.35 -4.92 17.72
C ASP A 321 10.82 -4.75 16.28
N LYS A 322 9.50 -4.64 16.09
CA LYS A 322 8.96 -4.28 14.77
C LYS A 322 9.54 -2.96 14.27
N LEU A 323 9.57 -1.93 15.12
CA LEU A 323 10.14 -0.62 14.74
C LEU A 323 11.64 -0.73 14.41
N LEU A 324 12.40 -1.47 15.20
CA LEU A 324 13.80 -1.72 14.95
C LEU A 324 14.03 -2.41 13.59
N TRP A 325 13.26 -3.44 13.30
CA TRP A 325 13.40 -4.18 12.04
C TRP A 325 12.88 -3.42 10.84
N ILE A 326 11.84 -2.61 10.98
CA ILE A 326 11.44 -1.64 9.95
C ILE A 326 12.61 -0.70 9.62
N ALA A 327 13.24 -0.14 10.63
CA ALA A 327 14.38 0.76 10.42
C ALA A 327 15.59 0.06 9.78
N ARG A 328 15.92 -1.15 10.21
CA ARG A 328 17.00 -1.95 9.62
C ARG A 328 16.73 -2.29 8.15
N GLU A 329 15.49 -2.67 7.81
CA GLU A 329 15.12 -2.93 6.43
C GLU A 329 15.19 -1.66 5.56
N TYR A 330 14.74 -0.53 6.08
CA TYR A 330 14.88 0.76 5.40
C TYR A 330 16.34 1.20 5.25
N GLN A 331 17.17 0.99 6.27
CA GLN A 331 18.61 1.28 6.19
C GLN A 331 19.27 0.51 5.04
N LYS A 332 18.94 -0.79 4.88
CA LYS A 332 19.44 -1.61 3.76
C LYS A 332 19.04 -1.04 2.41
N GLN A 333 17.84 -0.46 2.30
CA GLN A 333 17.30 0.14 1.09
C GLN A 333 17.80 1.58 0.83
N GLY A 334 18.49 2.18 1.79
CA GLY A 334 18.94 3.58 1.71
C GLY A 334 17.85 4.60 2.03
N ILE A 335 16.80 4.20 2.72
CA ILE A 335 15.75 5.08 3.23
C ILE A 335 16.21 5.67 4.55
N TYR A 336 16.05 6.98 4.72
CA TYR A 336 16.43 7.72 5.92
C TYR A 336 15.25 8.28 6.70
N TYR A 337 14.10 8.39 6.06
CA TYR A 337 12.91 8.99 6.66
C TYR A 337 11.64 8.27 6.20
N THR A 338 10.77 7.97 7.13
CA THR A 338 9.46 7.36 6.85
C THR A 338 8.37 7.93 7.74
N GLU A 339 7.15 7.98 7.21
CA GLU A 339 5.94 8.33 7.96
C GLU A 339 4.94 7.20 7.89
N ILE A 340 4.71 6.58 9.03
CA ILE A 340 3.88 5.40 9.18
C ILE A 340 2.51 5.79 9.71
N SER A 341 1.45 5.49 8.96
CA SER A 341 0.08 5.59 9.47
C SER A 341 -0.23 4.46 10.42
N ASP A 342 -0.71 4.79 11.63
CA ASP A 342 -1.08 3.79 12.62
C ASP A 342 -2.46 4.06 13.21
N THR A 343 -3.35 3.07 13.09
CA THR A 343 -4.71 3.11 13.63
C THR A 343 -4.76 2.91 15.15
N THR A 344 -3.69 2.46 15.77
CA THR A 344 -3.60 2.38 17.24
C THR A 344 -3.66 3.76 17.86
N LEU A 345 -3.15 4.77 17.18
CA LEU A 345 -3.13 6.16 17.60
C LEU A 345 -4.53 6.84 17.65
N THR A 346 -5.57 6.18 17.14
CA THR A 346 -6.97 6.65 17.32
C THR A 346 -7.74 5.88 18.38
N LYS A 347 -7.12 4.89 19.03
CA LYS A 347 -7.75 4.13 20.09
C LYS A 347 -7.69 4.89 21.40
N LYS A 348 -8.88 5.22 21.94
CA LYS A 348 -9.02 5.90 23.23
C LYS A 348 -8.30 5.14 24.34
N GLY A 349 -7.67 5.89 25.24
CA GLY A 349 -7.03 5.39 26.45
C GLY A 349 -5.67 4.72 26.20
N THR A 350 -5.42 3.65 26.93
CA THR A 350 -4.12 2.97 27.06
C THR A 350 -3.39 2.62 25.76
N PRO A 351 -4.04 2.09 24.68
CA PRO A 351 -3.28 1.61 23.53
C PRO A 351 -2.49 2.68 22.75
N ALA A 352 -3.06 3.87 22.58
CA ALA A 352 -2.36 4.97 21.90
C ALA A 352 -1.18 5.50 22.73
N ILE A 353 -1.38 5.61 24.04
CA ILE A 353 -0.35 6.07 24.97
C ILE A 353 0.79 5.05 25.06
N GLU A 354 0.48 3.75 25.17
CA GLU A 354 1.50 2.70 25.18
C GLU A 354 2.33 2.68 23.89
N LEU A 355 1.72 2.98 22.73
CA LEU A 355 2.48 3.11 21.49
C LEU A 355 3.47 4.28 21.60
N LEU A 356 3.04 5.43 22.11
CA LEU A 356 3.94 6.57 22.29
C LEU A 356 5.06 6.27 23.30
N GLU A 357 4.76 5.61 24.41
CA GLU A 357 5.76 5.21 25.40
C GLU A 357 6.82 4.29 24.77
N ASP A 358 6.37 3.24 24.03
CA ASP A 358 7.26 2.35 23.30
C ASP A 358 8.15 3.10 22.29
N VAL A 359 7.56 4.06 21.54
CA VAL A 359 8.26 4.88 20.55
C VAL A 359 9.30 5.78 21.22
N HIS A 360 8.92 6.54 22.22
CA HIS A 360 9.84 7.44 22.94
C HIS A 360 11.01 6.69 23.59
N GLN A 361 10.76 5.47 24.03
CA GLN A 361 11.80 4.65 24.67
C GLN A 361 12.83 4.15 23.65
N ILE A 362 12.40 3.73 22.45
CA ILE A 362 13.30 2.98 21.57
C ILE A 362 13.83 3.80 20.38
N MET A 363 13.07 4.79 19.89
CA MET A 363 13.43 5.51 18.66
C MET A 363 14.77 6.26 18.74
N PRO A 364 15.17 6.89 19.84
CA PRO A 364 16.48 7.54 19.91
C PRO A 364 17.64 6.56 19.62
N GLN A 365 17.52 5.32 20.10
CA GLN A 365 18.52 4.29 19.90
C GLN A 365 18.48 3.72 18.48
N ILE A 366 17.27 3.52 17.92
CA ILE A 366 17.08 3.09 16.55
C ILE A 366 17.66 4.11 15.56
N GLU A 367 17.37 5.39 15.75
CA GLU A 367 17.89 6.46 14.90
C GLU A 367 19.43 6.55 14.98
N LYS A 368 20.00 6.35 16.18
CA LYS A 368 21.47 6.33 16.37
C LYS A 368 22.12 5.15 15.63
N GLU A 369 21.51 3.95 15.67
CA GLU A 369 22.05 2.75 15.03
C GLU A 369 21.90 2.79 13.52
N THR A 370 20.69 3.12 13.04
CA THR A 370 20.31 2.93 11.63
C THR A 370 20.38 4.21 10.79
N GLY A 371 20.35 5.37 11.42
CA GLY A 371 20.16 6.65 10.76
C GLY A 371 18.73 6.87 10.21
N VAL A 372 17.81 5.94 10.45
CA VAL A 372 16.43 5.99 9.94
C VAL A 372 15.51 6.68 10.94
N LYS A 373 14.84 7.71 10.50
CA LYS A 373 13.85 8.45 11.29
C LYS A 373 12.46 7.98 10.96
N ILE A 374 11.79 7.38 11.94
CA ILE A 374 10.38 6.97 11.84
C ILE A 374 9.51 8.01 12.52
N ARG A 375 8.49 8.47 11.82
CA ARG A 375 7.43 9.36 12.34
C ARG A 375 6.07 8.73 12.10
N PHE A 376 5.06 9.24 12.78
CA PHE A 376 3.73 8.65 12.76
C PHE A 376 2.67 9.64 12.30
N LEU A 377 1.69 9.11 11.56
CA LEU A 377 0.44 9.78 11.24
C LEU A 377 -0.70 9.08 11.98
N VAL A 378 -1.55 9.87 12.60
CA VAL A 378 -2.76 9.38 13.29
C VAL A 378 -3.78 8.94 12.24
N ALA A 379 -4.01 7.65 12.14
CA ALA A 379 -4.83 7.08 11.08
C ALA A 379 -6.31 6.96 11.49
N ILE A 380 -7.16 7.77 10.90
CA ILE A 380 -8.62 7.73 11.04
C ILE A 380 -9.21 6.84 9.96
N ARG A 381 -9.88 5.76 10.33
CA ARG A 381 -10.41 4.77 9.38
C ARG A 381 -11.77 5.18 8.82
N ARG A 382 -11.92 5.09 7.49
CA ARG A 382 -13.20 5.31 6.79
C ARG A 382 -14.16 4.13 6.88
N ILE A 383 -13.66 2.89 6.98
CA ILE A 383 -14.50 1.67 6.99
C ILE A 383 -15.58 1.71 8.10
N PRO A 384 -15.27 2.06 9.36
CA PRO A 384 -16.31 2.20 10.38
C PRO A 384 -17.39 3.21 10.00
N LEU A 385 -16.99 4.31 9.34
CA LEU A 385 -17.92 5.37 8.91
C LEU A 385 -18.91 4.92 7.83
N THR A 386 -18.60 3.85 7.10
CA THR A 386 -19.48 3.28 6.09
C THR A 386 -20.43 2.24 6.64
N ILE A 387 -20.02 1.56 7.70
CA ILE A 387 -20.85 0.57 8.43
C ILE A 387 -21.82 1.29 9.35
N ILE A 388 -21.37 2.30 10.05
CA ILE A 388 -22.17 3.14 10.94
C ILE A 388 -23.02 4.07 10.07
N LYS A 389 -24.28 3.70 9.85
CA LYS A 389 -25.21 4.49 9.03
C LYS A 389 -25.75 5.71 9.76
N ASP A 390 -25.89 5.63 11.06
CA ASP A 390 -26.39 6.71 11.91
C ASP A 390 -25.34 7.82 12.05
N ALA A 391 -25.75 9.06 11.74
CA ALA A 391 -24.86 10.22 11.76
C ALA A 391 -24.36 10.59 13.16
N LYS A 392 -25.19 10.39 14.21
CA LYS A 392 -24.79 10.66 15.59
C LYS A 392 -23.70 9.71 16.05
N THR A 393 -23.89 8.40 15.83
CA THR A 393 -22.89 7.38 16.21
C THR A 393 -21.58 7.55 15.45
N SER A 394 -21.64 7.87 14.13
CA SER A 394 -20.40 8.16 13.36
C SER A 394 -19.73 9.44 13.77
N SER A 395 -20.49 10.46 14.19
CA SER A 395 -19.92 11.70 14.73
C SER A 395 -19.26 11.46 16.09
N ASN A 396 -19.84 10.63 16.95
CA ASN A 396 -19.23 10.24 18.23
C ASN A 396 -17.90 9.49 17.99
N TYR A 397 -17.89 8.54 17.07
CA TYR A 397 -16.66 7.84 16.68
C TYR A 397 -15.57 8.81 16.21
N LEU A 398 -15.91 9.78 15.35
CA LEU A 398 -14.97 10.80 14.89
C LEU A 398 -14.53 11.72 16.05
N ARG A 399 -15.45 12.07 16.95
CA ARG A 399 -15.13 12.89 18.13
C ARG A 399 -14.09 12.24 19.02
N GLU A 400 -14.27 10.97 19.35
CA GLU A 400 -13.29 10.20 20.12
C GLU A 400 -11.92 10.15 19.41
N ASN A 401 -11.92 9.87 18.10
CA ASN A 401 -10.69 9.86 17.32
C ASN A 401 -9.99 11.22 17.30
N LEU A 402 -10.73 12.34 17.20
CA LEU A 402 -10.15 13.68 17.17
C LEU A 402 -9.66 14.14 18.56
N ASN A 403 -10.32 13.72 19.63
CA ASN A 403 -9.88 14.05 20.97
C ASN A 403 -8.52 13.42 21.28
N ILE A 404 -8.38 12.11 21.02
CA ILE A 404 -7.10 11.44 21.24
C ILE A 404 -6.02 11.95 20.25
N LEU A 405 -6.37 12.22 18.98
CA LEU A 405 -5.46 12.82 18.00
C LEU A 405 -4.84 14.11 18.55
N LYS A 406 -5.65 15.02 19.07
CA LYS A 406 -5.17 16.30 19.61
C LYS A 406 -4.24 16.11 20.80
N ALA A 407 -4.55 15.14 21.68
CA ALA A 407 -3.74 14.86 22.85
C ALA A 407 -2.37 14.28 22.48
N ILE A 408 -2.35 13.20 21.68
CA ILE A 408 -1.12 12.50 21.31
C ILE A 408 -0.25 13.29 20.33
N SER A 409 -0.85 14.21 19.56
CA SER A 409 -0.12 15.05 18.61
C SER A 409 0.80 16.06 19.28
N LYS A 410 0.83 16.16 20.62
CA LYS A 410 1.89 16.88 21.33
C LYS A 410 3.26 16.19 21.18
N SER A 411 3.28 14.86 21.02
CA SER A 411 4.52 14.11 20.81
C SER A 411 5.23 14.52 19.50
N PRO A 412 6.56 14.73 19.52
CA PRO A 412 7.33 15.06 18.32
C PRO A 412 7.36 13.94 17.28
N TYR A 413 7.11 12.70 17.71
CA TYR A 413 7.02 11.56 16.79
C TYR A 413 5.71 11.51 15.99
N VAL A 414 4.68 12.25 16.41
CA VAL A 414 3.40 12.36 15.70
C VAL A 414 3.43 13.63 14.85
N VAL A 415 3.56 13.49 13.54
CA VAL A 415 3.80 14.59 12.60
C VAL A 415 2.59 14.92 11.72
N GLY A 416 1.51 14.16 11.85
CA GLY A 416 0.31 14.40 11.04
C GLY A 416 -0.83 13.45 11.31
N SER A 417 -1.87 13.61 10.52
CA SER A 417 -3.06 12.76 10.48
C SER A 417 -3.27 12.18 9.08
N ASP A 418 -4.07 11.12 9.00
CA ASP A 418 -4.38 10.45 7.75
C ASP A 418 -5.80 9.89 7.76
N PHE A 419 -6.59 10.18 6.75
CA PHE A 419 -7.87 9.53 6.51
C PHE A 419 -7.68 8.32 5.61
N ILE A 420 -7.74 7.11 6.18
CA ILE A 420 -7.36 5.84 5.55
C ILE A 420 -8.54 4.89 5.32
N GLY A 421 -8.27 3.84 4.55
CA GLY A 421 -9.19 2.76 4.24
C GLY A 421 -9.86 2.94 2.89
N GLU A 422 -10.71 1.98 2.51
CA GLU A 422 -11.37 2.01 1.21
C GLU A 422 -12.10 3.33 0.96
N GLU A 423 -11.84 3.94 -0.19
CA GLU A 423 -12.45 5.19 -0.63
C GLU A 423 -13.86 4.95 -1.16
N ILE A 424 -14.80 4.70 -0.25
CA ILE A 424 -16.20 4.36 -0.57
C ILE A 424 -17.20 5.48 -0.25
N ASN A 425 -16.73 6.57 0.33
CA ASN A 425 -17.52 7.75 0.65
C ASN A 425 -16.89 9.03 0.09
N ASP A 426 -17.74 9.97 -0.25
CA ASP A 426 -17.32 11.32 -0.64
C ASP A 426 -16.62 12.00 0.54
N ILE A 427 -15.43 12.52 0.31
CA ILE A 427 -14.64 13.16 1.40
C ILE A 427 -15.33 14.40 1.97
N SER A 428 -16.22 15.06 1.21
CA SER A 428 -16.98 16.20 1.69
C SER A 428 -17.93 15.86 2.85
N GLU A 429 -18.28 14.58 3.00
CA GLU A 429 -19.03 14.11 4.19
C GLU A 429 -18.23 14.32 5.49
N LEU A 430 -16.90 14.31 5.42
CA LEU A 430 -15.99 14.47 6.54
C LEU A 430 -15.48 15.90 6.71
N LYS A 431 -16.02 16.87 5.93
CA LYS A 431 -15.60 18.27 6.00
C LYS A 431 -15.57 18.83 7.43
N PRO A 432 -16.58 18.61 8.29
CA PRO A 432 -16.54 19.15 9.65
C PRO A 432 -15.40 18.57 10.51
N ALA A 433 -15.08 17.28 10.33
CA ALA A 433 -13.94 16.66 11.00
C ALA A 433 -12.60 17.20 10.46
N ILE A 434 -12.51 17.39 9.13
CA ILE A 434 -11.34 18.02 8.50
C ILE A 434 -11.18 19.46 9.00
N GLU A 435 -12.26 20.23 9.10
CA GLU A 435 -12.25 21.60 9.62
C GLU A 435 -11.68 21.66 11.03
N GLU A 436 -12.08 20.73 11.89
CA GLU A 436 -11.58 20.68 13.27
C GLU A 436 -10.07 20.39 13.30
N ILE A 437 -9.58 19.48 12.43
CA ILE A 437 -8.13 19.24 12.31
C ILE A 437 -7.43 20.49 11.76
N VAL A 438 -7.96 21.13 10.73
CA VAL A 438 -7.39 22.36 10.15
C VAL A 438 -7.28 23.47 11.20
N GLN A 439 -8.33 23.68 12.01
CA GLN A 439 -8.30 24.69 13.06
C GLN A 439 -7.28 24.33 14.15
N TYR A 440 -7.17 23.05 14.54
CA TYR A 440 -6.11 22.59 15.44
C TYR A 440 -4.73 22.89 14.87
N VAL A 441 -4.49 22.54 13.61
CA VAL A 441 -3.20 22.78 12.93
C VAL A 441 -2.86 24.26 12.87
N CYS A 442 -3.79 25.10 12.46
CA CYS A 442 -3.56 26.55 12.33
C CYS A 442 -3.28 27.24 13.68
N LYS A 443 -3.88 26.75 14.77
CA LYS A 443 -3.75 27.31 16.09
C LYS A 443 -2.59 26.75 16.90
N GLU A 444 -2.49 25.42 16.96
CA GLU A 444 -1.62 24.71 17.90
C GLU A 444 -0.34 24.16 17.25
N ASP A 445 -0.42 23.69 16.01
CA ASP A 445 0.66 22.93 15.39
C ASP A 445 0.82 23.17 13.87
N LYS A 446 1.33 24.33 13.52
CA LYS A 446 1.47 24.80 12.13
C LYS A 446 2.34 23.89 11.23
N GLY A 447 3.13 22.99 11.82
CA GLY A 447 3.98 22.04 11.11
C GLY A 447 3.30 20.73 10.73
N TYR A 448 2.16 20.47 11.31
CA TYR A 448 1.42 19.23 11.18
C TYR A 448 0.95 18.97 9.75
N THR A 449 1.08 17.74 9.30
CA THR A 449 0.67 17.30 7.96
C THR A 449 -0.74 16.72 7.99
N ILE A 450 -1.60 17.11 7.06
CA ILE A 450 -2.91 16.50 6.84
C ILE A 450 -2.81 15.63 5.59
N ARG A 451 -2.82 14.31 5.76
CA ARG A 451 -2.90 13.36 4.66
C ARG A 451 -4.33 12.86 4.48
N ILE A 452 -4.74 12.72 3.24
CA ILE A 452 -6.06 12.19 2.87
C ILE A 452 -5.87 11.20 1.73
N HIS A 453 -6.32 9.96 1.91
CA HIS A 453 -6.43 9.01 0.80
C HIS A 453 -7.54 9.47 -0.13
N ALA A 454 -7.19 9.82 -1.35
CA ALA A 454 -8.14 10.28 -2.36
C ALA A 454 -7.68 9.94 -3.77
N GLY A 455 -8.63 9.59 -4.64
CA GLY A 455 -8.33 9.18 -6.01
C GLY A 455 -7.75 7.77 -6.10
N GLU A 456 -7.89 6.93 -5.08
CA GLU A 456 -7.56 5.52 -5.16
C GLU A 456 -8.58 4.74 -5.96
N ASN A 457 -9.79 5.24 -6.01
CA ASN A 457 -10.97 4.60 -6.54
C ASN A 457 -11.56 5.41 -7.72
N ASP A 458 -11.90 4.74 -8.83
CA ASP A 458 -12.37 5.41 -10.04
C ASP A 458 -13.83 5.88 -9.98
N SER A 459 -14.59 5.52 -8.96
CA SER A 459 -15.95 6.01 -8.77
C SER A 459 -16.04 7.40 -8.13
N LEU A 460 -14.96 7.87 -7.52
CA LEU A 460 -14.91 9.12 -6.76
C LEU A 460 -13.81 10.05 -7.29
N ARG A 461 -13.85 10.31 -8.61
CA ARG A 461 -12.80 11.07 -9.32
C ARG A 461 -12.62 12.51 -8.85
N ASP A 462 -13.62 13.06 -8.17
CA ASP A 462 -13.57 14.42 -7.62
C ASP A 462 -12.99 14.48 -6.20
N ASN A 463 -12.73 13.32 -5.55
CA ASN A 463 -12.28 13.32 -4.15
C ASN A 463 -10.93 14.00 -3.95
N VAL A 464 -10.01 13.95 -4.91
CA VAL A 464 -8.73 14.67 -4.82
C VAL A 464 -9.00 16.19 -4.72
N LYS A 465 -9.84 16.72 -5.62
CA LYS A 465 -10.25 18.12 -5.62
C LYS A 465 -10.99 18.48 -4.33
N LYS A 466 -12.01 17.69 -3.97
CA LYS A 466 -12.81 17.91 -2.75
C LYS A 466 -11.96 17.87 -1.47
N SER A 467 -10.94 17.03 -1.41
CA SER A 467 -10.02 16.99 -0.28
C SER A 467 -9.29 18.32 -0.08
N ILE A 468 -8.75 18.88 -1.16
CA ILE A 468 -8.08 20.18 -1.13
C ILE A 468 -9.08 21.29 -0.79
N GLU A 469 -10.27 21.27 -1.39
CA GLU A 469 -11.33 22.24 -1.15
C GLU A 469 -11.83 22.18 0.30
N CYS A 470 -12.01 21.00 0.87
CA CYS A 470 -12.40 20.85 2.28
C CYS A 470 -11.40 21.54 3.21
N VAL A 471 -10.10 21.32 3.00
CA VAL A 471 -9.07 21.99 3.80
C VAL A 471 -9.07 23.50 3.59
N LYS A 472 -9.08 23.95 2.33
CA LYS A 472 -9.08 25.36 1.94
C LYS A 472 -10.29 26.12 2.52
N ASN A 473 -11.48 25.52 2.37
CA ASN A 473 -12.74 26.13 2.84
C ASN A 473 -12.90 26.07 4.37
N SER A 474 -12.02 25.37 5.08
CA SER A 474 -11.96 25.33 6.54
C SER A 474 -11.08 26.43 7.12
N LEU A 475 -10.37 27.19 6.30
CA LEU A 475 -9.49 28.28 6.73
C LEU A 475 -10.28 29.51 7.09
N LYS A 476 -9.95 30.13 8.20
CA LYS A 476 -10.43 31.46 8.60
C LYS A 476 -9.59 32.58 7.95
N PRO A 477 -10.12 33.80 7.84
CA PRO A 477 -9.33 34.92 7.33
C PRO A 477 -7.98 35.07 8.02
N GLY A 478 -6.91 35.22 7.20
CA GLY A 478 -5.53 35.34 7.69
C GLY A 478 -4.81 34.01 7.99
N GLN A 479 -5.51 32.87 7.99
CA GLN A 479 -4.87 31.57 8.14
C GLN A 479 -4.21 31.12 6.83
N LYS A 480 -3.05 30.47 6.94
CA LYS A 480 -2.31 29.90 5.81
C LYS A 480 -2.73 28.44 5.58
N MET A 481 -2.66 28.02 4.32
CA MET A 481 -2.89 26.64 3.93
C MET A 481 -1.95 25.71 4.70
N PRO A 482 -2.46 24.69 5.43
CA PRO A 482 -1.63 23.70 6.09
C PRO A 482 -0.94 22.80 5.06
N ARG A 483 -0.02 21.99 5.53
CA ARG A 483 0.65 20.99 4.69
C ARG A 483 -0.34 19.86 4.39
N ILE A 484 -0.63 19.67 3.10
CA ILE A 484 -1.54 18.63 2.63
C ILE A 484 -0.75 17.62 1.81
N ARG A 485 -1.07 16.34 2.04
CA ARG A 485 -0.66 15.26 1.17
C ARG A 485 -1.88 14.43 0.74
N ILE A 486 -1.88 14.02 -0.51
CA ILE A 486 -2.93 13.20 -1.10
C ILE A 486 -2.34 11.83 -1.38
N GLY A 487 -2.82 10.82 -0.66
CA GLY A 487 -2.49 9.44 -0.93
C GLY A 487 -3.17 8.97 -2.21
N HIS A 488 -2.44 8.29 -3.08
CA HIS A 488 -2.80 7.75 -4.37
C HIS A 488 -2.93 8.77 -5.50
N GLY A 489 -3.94 9.66 -5.51
CA GLY A 489 -4.14 10.61 -6.61
C GLY A 489 -4.29 9.97 -8.00
N LEU A 490 -4.65 8.68 -8.07
CA LEU A 490 -4.66 7.86 -9.28
C LEU A 490 -5.84 8.22 -10.20
N TYR A 491 -7.03 8.37 -9.62
CA TYR A 491 -8.26 8.66 -10.34
C TYR A 491 -8.73 10.07 -10.10
N THR A 492 -8.75 10.83 -11.19
CA THR A 492 -9.19 12.23 -11.24
C THR A 492 -9.93 12.46 -12.57
N PRO A 493 -10.55 13.62 -12.79
CA PRO A 493 -10.92 14.02 -14.14
C PRO A 493 -9.71 13.93 -15.07
N LYS A 494 -9.95 13.64 -16.36
CA LYS A 494 -8.86 13.58 -17.35
C LYS A 494 -8.02 14.86 -17.26
N LEU A 495 -6.72 14.73 -16.99
CA LEU A 495 -5.85 15.88 -16.73
C LEU A 495 -5.75 16.85 -17.92
N ASP A 496 -5.94 16.37 -19.15
CA ASP A 496 -5.98 17.20 -20.37
C ASP A 496 -7.32 17.92 -20.58
N SER A 497 -8.35 17.61 -19.79
CA SER A 497 -9.64 18.30 -19.84
C SER A 497 -9.61 19.63 -19.09
N ILE A 498 -10.57 20.51 -19.36
CA ILE A 498 -10.75 21.77 -18.63
C ILE A 498 -10.84 21.53 -17.12
N GLN A 499 -11.55 20.49 -16.70
CA GLN A 499 -11.67 20.12 -15.28
C GLN A 499 -10.35 19.62 -14.70
N GLY A 500 -9.60 18.81 -15.47
CA GLY A 500 -8.28 18.35 -15.09
C GLY A 500 -7.26 19.47 -14.95
N GLN A 501 -7.25 20.43 -15.88
CA GLN A 501 -6.38 21.60 -15.80
C GLN A 501 -6.71 22.50 -14.61
N LYS A 502 -8.00 22.67 -14.27
CA LYS A 502 -8.40 23.37 -13.04
C LYS A 502 -7.91 22.62 -11.79
N LEU A 503 -7.98 21.30 -11.77
CA LEU A 503 -7.45 20.49 -10.67
C LEU A 503 -5.93 20.69 -10.51
N ILE A 504 -5.16 20.63 -11.61
CA ILE A 504 -3.72 20.88 -11.59
C ILE A 504 -3.43 22.25 -10.97
N GLN A 505 -4.17 23.30 -11.35
CA GLN A 505 -3.98 24.63 -10.76
C GLN A 505 -4.30 24.68 -9.25
N GLU A 506 -5.35 23.98 -8.81
CA GLU A 506 -5.69 23.90 -7.37
C GLU A 506 -4.62 23.14 -6.58
N ILE A 507 -4.10 22.03 -7.12
CA ILE A 507 -2.98 21.29 -6.48
C ILE A 507 -1.75 22.19 -6.36
N LYS A 508 -1.38 22.94 -7.42
CA LYS A 508 -0.25 23.88 -7.38
C LYS A 508 -0.45 24.99 -6.34
N LYS A 509 -1.62 25.62 -6.33
CA LYS A 509 -1.94 26.73 -5.40
C LYS A 509 -1.95 26.26 -3.95
N SER A 510 -2.43 25.05 -3.69
CA SER A 510 -2.45 24.48 -2.34
C SER A 510 -1.08 24.03 -1.85
N GLY A 511 -0.14 23.79 -2.76
CA GLY A 511 1.17 23.19 -2.43
C GLY A 511 1.08 21.72 -2.03
N ALA A 512 -0.05 21.06 -2.32
CA ALA A 512 -0.26 19.65 -1.99
C ALA A 512 0.76 18.74 -2.68
N VAL A 513 1.18 17.70 -1.95
CA VAL A 513 2.07 16.64 -2.47
C VAL A 513 1.24 15.41 -2.76
N LEU A 514 1.41 14.82 -3.94
CA LEU A 514 0.77 13.55 -4.30
C LEU A 514 1.71 12.38 -3.99
N GLU A 515 1.16 11.32 -3.40
CA GLU A 515 1.90 10.13 -3.00
C GLU A 515 1.44 8.93 -3.84
N PHE A 516 2.36 8.26 -4.53
CA PHE A 516 2.05 7.19 -5.47
C PHE A 516 2.57 5.84 -5.00
N GLN A 517 1.72 4.79 -5.09
CA GLN A 517 1.95 3.43 -4.64
C GLN A 517 1.56 2.46 -5.77
N LEU A 518 2.46 2.25 -6.72
CA LEU A 518 2.13 1.49 -7.94
C LEU A 518 1.79 0.03 -7.65
N THR A 519 2.59 -0.63 -6.83
CA THR A 519 2.39 -2.06 -6.54
C THR A 519 1.07 -2.31 -5.83
N SER A 520 0.71 -1.51 -4.81
CA SER A 520 -0.56 -1.66 -4.12
C SER A 520 -1.75 -1.41 -5.05
N ASN A 521 -1.69 -0.36 -5.85
CA ASN A 521 -2.74 -0.02 -6.81
C ASN A 521 -2.99 -1.13 -7.82
N VAL A 522 -1.94 -1.82 -8.26
CA VAL A 522 -2.06 -2.95 -9.18
C VAL A 522 -2.56 -4.20 -8.46
N ARG A 523 -2.02 -4.52 -7.29
CA ARG A 523 -2.36 -5.73 -6.54
C ARG A 523 -3.78 -5.70 -5.96
N LEU A 524 -4.26 -4.52 -5.60
CA LEU A 524 -5.66 -4.30 -5.22
C LEU A 524 -6.62 -4.21 -6.41
N ASN A 525 -6.12 -4.42 -7.64
CA ASN A 525 -6.88 -4.23 -8.88
C ASN A 525 -7.44 -2.79 -9.05
N ASN A 526 -6.78 -1.80 -8.44
CA ASN A 526 -7.14 -0.41 -8.58
C ASN A 526 -6.73 0.14 -9.95
N LEU A 527 -5.65 -0.38 -10.52
CA LEU A 527 -5.11 0.02 -11.79
C LEU A 527 -5.06 -1.17 -12.75
N SER A 528 -5.82 -1.11 -13.81
CA SER A 528 -5.88 -2.17 -14.84
C SER A 528 -5.08 -1.82 -16.09
N ASN A 529 -4.75 -0.55 -16.32
CA ASN A 529 -4.01 -0.10 -17.49
C ASN A 529 -2.98 0.96 -17.10
N LEU A 530 -1.71 0.62 -17.26
CA LEU A 530 -0.57 1.50 -16.96
C LEU A 530 -0.57 2.81 -17.74
N LYS A 531 -1.07 2.81 -18.97
CA LYS A 531 -1.12 4.02 -19.81
C LYS A 531 -1.99 5.11 -19.20
N ASN A 532 -2.90 4.72 -18.30
CA ASN A 532 -3.80 5.65 -17.63
C ASN A 532 -3.23 6.20 -16.31
N HIS A 533 -2.03 5.79 -15.92
CA HIS A 533 -1.41 6.26 -14.68
C HIS A 533 -1.01 7.73 -14.80
N PRO A 534 -1.46 8.61 -13.91
CA PRO A 534 -1.34 10.07 -14.10
C PRO A 534 0.00 10.66 -13.71
N ILE A 535 0.90 9.92 -13.03
CA ILE A 535 2.13 10.46 -12.42
C ILE A 535 2.99 11.26 -13.40
N LYS A 536 3.17 10.75 -14.63
CA LYS A 536 4.00 11.44 -15.63
C LYS A 536 3.42 12.81 -15.99
N LYS A 537 2.11 12.89 -16.19
CA LYS A 537 1.41 14.16 -16.47
C LYS A 537 1.48 15.13 -15.28
N TYR A 538 1.42 14.63 -14.06
CA TYR A 538 1.62 15.45 -12.88
C TYR A 538 3.05 16.03 -12.84
N LEU A 539 4.07 15.22 -13.09
CA LEU A 539 5.47 15.66 -13.11
C LEU A 539 5.76 16.64 -14.27
N GLU A 540 5.15 16.43 -15.45
CA GLU A 540 5.21 17.35 -16.59
C GLU A 540 4.57 18.71 -16.27
N ASN A 541 3.60 18.72 -15.37
CA ASN A 541 2.97 19.94 -14.87
C ASN A 541 3.58 20.46 -13.56
N ASP A 542 4.78 20.04 -13.18
CA ASP A 542 5.50 20.46 -11.97
C ASP A 542 4.71 20.28 -10.66
N ILE A 543 3.83 19.28 -10.62
CA ILE A 543 3.16 18.86 -9.38
C ILE A 543 4.18 18.10 -8.52
N LYS A 544 4.19 18.40 -7.23
CA LYS A 544 5.02 17.71 -6.26
C LYS A 544 4.53 16.27 -6.07
N CYS A 545 5.36 15.31 -6.44
CA CYS A 545 5.07 13.88 -6.35
C CYS A 545 6.15 13.17 -5.55
N VAL A 546 5.74 12.19 -4.76
CA VAL A 546 6.63 11.26 -4.05
C VAL A 546 6.13 9.83 -4.20
N GLN A 547 6.99 8.86 -3.92
CA GLN A 547 6.58 7.47 -3.88
C GLN A 547 6.35 7.01 -2.44
N GLY A 548 5.53 5.95 -2.29
CA GLY A 548 5.36 5.19 -1.08
C GLY A 548 5.12 3.71 -1.40
N THR A 549 5.26 2.83 -0.41
CA THR A 549 5.03 1.39 -0.58
C THR A 549 3.61 0.97 -0.24
N ASP A 550 2.89 1.80 0.49
CA ASP A 550 1.58 1.48 1.10
C ASP A 550 1.64 0.35 2.15
N GLY A 551 2.73 -0.39 2.15
CA GLY A 551 2.99 -1.50 3.07
C GLY A 551 3.80 -2.60 2.40
N CYS A 552 5.12 -2.50 2.48
CA CYS A 552 6.05 -3.36 1.75
C CYS A 552 5.81 -4.86 2.01
N GLY A 553 5.48 -5.25 3.24
CA GLY A 553 5.23 -6.64 3.59
C GLY A 553 3.93 -7.16 3.00
N PHE A 554 2.85 -6.42 3.15
CA PHE A 554 1.52 -6.84 2.71
C PHE A 554 1.42 -6.93 1.17
N TYR A 555 2.07 -6.00 0.48
CA TYR A 555 2.08 -5.97 -0.98
C TYR A 555 3.31 -6.67 -1.59
N GLY A 556 4.18 -7.28 -0.79
CA GLY A 556 5.38 -7.99 -1.25
C GLY A 556 6.27 -7.11 -2.13
N THR A 557 6.49 -5.89 -1.73
CA THR A 557 7.31 -4.89 -2.40
C THR A 557 8.30 -4.24 -1.42
N ASN A 558 9.08 -3.31 -1.89
CA ASN A 558 9.92 -2.42 -1.08
C ASN A 558 10.19 -1.15 -1.86
N THR A 559 10.86 -0.18 -1.26
CA THR A 559 11.11 1.12 -1.91
C THR A 559 11.97 1.03 -3.16
N VAL A 560 12.89 0.07 -3.22
CA VAL A 560 13.69 -0.21 -4.42
C VAL A 560 12.82 -0.78 -5.53
N ASP A 561 11.98 -1.75 -5.19
CA ASP A 561 11.07 -2.40 -6.14
C ASP A 561 10.03 -1.40 -6.68
N GLU A 562 9.46 -0.55 -5.82
CA GLU A 562 8.56 0.54 -6.26
C GLU A 562 9.27 1.49 -7.22
N GLN A 563 10.48 1.92 -6.90
CA GLN A 563 11.27 2.77 -7.77
C GLN A 563 11.48 2.14 -9.14
N LEU A 564 11.90 0.87 -9.19
CA LEU A 564 12.11 0.15 -10.43
C LEU A 564 10.81 0.01 -11.23
N ALA A 565 9.69 -0.25 -10.55
CA ALA A 565 8.38 -0.35 -11.18
C ALA A 565 7.94 0.97 -11.83
N ILE A 566 7.98 2.07 -11.09
CA ILE A 566 7.59 3.39 -11.62
C ILE A 566 8.47 3.76 -12.82
N GLN A 567 9.75 3.51 -12.71
CA GLN A 567 10.71 3.86 -13.74
C GLN A 567 10.50 3.06 -15.03
N ASN A 568 10.36 1.74 -14.92
CA ASN A 568 10.34 0.89 -16.11
C ASN A 568 8.94 0.71 -16.70
N LEU A 569 7.91 0.75 -15.87
CA LEU A 569 6.54 0.47 -16.31
C LEU A 569 5.76 1.74 -16.66
N LEU A 570 6.06 2.86 -16.00
CA LEU A 570 5.41 4.13 -16.28
C LEU A 570 6.24 5.07 -17.16
N GLY A 571 7.46 4.65 -17.54
CA GLY A 571 8.32 5.38 -18.46
C GLY A 571 8.87 6.68 -17.87
N LEU A 572 9.05 6.76 -16.54
CA LEU A 572 9.71 7.88 -15.91
C LEU A 572 11.21 7.83 -16.23
N ASN A 573 11.77 9.00 -16.54
CA ASN A 573 13.19 9.17 -16.78
C ASN A 573 13.93 9.66 -15.53
N ASP A 574 15.26 9.76 -15.62
CA ASP A 574 16.08 10.17 -14.47
C ASP A 574 15.79 11.64 -14.04
N HIS A 575 15.36 12.50 -14.96
CA HIS A 575 14.93 13.86 -14.64
C HIS A 575 13.64 13.89 -13.80
N ASP A 576 12.67 13.04 -14.13
CA ASP A 576 11.45 12.88 -13.34
C ASP A 576 11.79 12.45 -11.90
N PHE A 577 12.74 11.51 -11.76
CA PHE A 577 13.23 11.08 -10.45
C PHE A 577 13.91 12.20 -9.67
N LEU A 578 14.72 13.04 -10.34
CA LEU A 578 15.34 14.19 -9.68
C LEU A 578 14.30 15.18 -9.16
N LYS A 579 13.21 15.42 -9.92
CA LYS A 579 12.08 16.23 -9.44
C LYS A 579 11.47 15.64 -8.16
N MET A 580 11.20 14.33 -8.15
CA MET A 580 10.63 13.65 -6.98
C MET A 580 11.59 13.71 -5.77
N ARG A 581 12.87 13.45 -5.98
CA ARG A 581 13.90 13.56 -4.92
C ARG A 581 14.00 14.96 -4.32
N LYS A 582 13.87 16.00 -5.13
CA LYS A 582 13.85 17.37 -4.62
C LYS A 582 12.70 17.59 -3.65
N VAL A 583 11.52 17.02 -3.95
CA VAL A 583 10.38 17.08 -3.02
C VAL A 583 10.66 16.33 -1.73
N GLU A 584 11.26 15.15 -1.79
CA GLU A 584 11.69 14.40 -0.60
C GLU A 584 12.70 15.20 0.25
N ASP A 585 13.70 15.79 -0.39
CA ASP A 585 14.73 16.59 0.31
C ASP A 585 14.10 17.82 1.00
N GLU A 586 13.12 18.46 0.36
CA GLU A 586 12.33 19.56 0.97
C GLU A 586 11.57 19.07 2.20
N ILE A 587 10.91 17.91 2.12
CA ILE A 587 10.16 17.33 3.23
C ILE A 587 11.09 16.95 4.38
N MET A 588 12.17 16.22 4.11
CA MET A 588 13.11 15.79 5.16
C MET A 588 13.74 16.98 5.89
N LYS A 589 14.18 18.01 5.14
CA LYS A 589 14.77 19.22 5.73
C LYS A 589 13.76 19.95 6.62
N TYR A 590 12.50 20.02 6.19
CA TYR A 590 11.44 20.63 6.97
C TYR A 590 11.16 19.81 8.24
N GLU A 591 11.02 18.51 8.13
CA GLU A 591 10.70 17.62 9.25
C GLU A 591 11.79 17.60 10.32
N ASP A 592 13.07 17.70 9.94
CA ASP A 592 14.17 17.80 10.89
C ASP A 592 14.08 19.07 11.77
N LYS A 593 13.69 20.20 11.16
CA LYS A 593 13.47 21.43 11.91
C LYS A 593 12.23 21.32 12.80
N TYR A 594 11.14 20.86 12.23
CA TYR A 594 9.87 20.69 12.93
C TYR A 594 9.98 19.75 14.11
N PHE A 595 10.64 18.60 13.96
CA PHE A 595 10.88 17.67 15.06
C PHE A 595 11.64 18.28 16.23
N LYS A 596 12.70 19.07 15.95
CA LYS A 596 13.48 19.75 16.97
C LYS A 596 12.64 20.77 17.76
N GLU A 597 11.88 21.60 17.06
CA GLU A 597 11.00 22.60 17.68
C GLU A 597 9.90 21.92 18.49
N LYS A 598 9.30 20.86 17.98
CA LYS A 598 8.24 20.11 18.64
C LYS A 598 8.75 19.35 19.86
N SER A 599 9.97 18.78 19.79
CA SER A 599 10.60 18.11 20.94
C SER A 599 10.79 19.06 22.12
N LYS A 600 11.21 20.31 21.86
CA LYS A 600 11.34 21.31 22.91
C LYS A 600 9.98 21.59 23.56
N LYS A 601 8.95 21.87 22.76
CA LYS A 601 7.58 22.12 23.26
C LYS A 601 7.01 20.91 24.02
N PHE A 602 7.33 19.70 23.57
CA PHE A 602 6.88 18.49 24.25
C PHE A 602 7.51 18.32 25.62
N ASN A 603 8.79 18.61 25.78
CA ASN A 603 9.45 18.59 27.09
C ASN A 603 8.84 19.66 28.05
N GLU A 604 8.55 20.85 27.54
CA GLU A 604 7.83 21.89 28.27
C GLU A 604 6.42 21.43 28.68
N PHE A 605 5.71 20.76 27.78
CA PHE A 605 4.38 20.18 28.04
C PHE A 605 4.42 19.08 29.10
N LEU A 606 5.41 18.21 29.09
CA LEU A 606 5.55 17.18 30.10
C LEU A 606 5.80 17.78 31.50
N ALA A 607 6.58 18.83 31.59
CA ALA A 607 6.89 19.51 32.87
C ALA A 607 7.31 18.54 34.00
N GLY A 608 8.08 17.50 33.66
CA GLY A 608 8.54 16.47 34.59
C GLY A 608 7.55 15.31 34.84
N ARG A 609 6.35 15.35 34.28
CA ARG A 609 5.38 14.24 34.34
C ARG A 609 5.75 13.13 33.33
N SER A 610 5.24 11.94 33.55
CA SER A 610 5.30 10.88 32.54
C SER A 610 4.45 11.22 31.31
N ILE A 611 4.76 10.59 30.18
CA ILE A 611 3.96 10.71 28.95
C ILE A 611 2.50 10.33 29.22
N ARG A 612 2.30 9.24 29.96
CA ARG A 612 0.97 8.73 30.31
C ARG A 612 0.15 9.75 31.09
N GLU A 613 0.71 10.29 32.17
CA GLU A 613 0.03 11.27 33.00
C GLU A 613 -0.33 12.53 32.21
N ALA A 614 0.63 13.10 31.48
CA ALA A 614 0.43 14.33 30.74
C ALA A 614 -0.59 14.18 29.60
N ILE A 615 -0.58 13.06 28.88
CA ILE A 615 -1.51 12.83 27.77
C ILE A 615 -2.92 12.50 28.29
N LEU A 616 -3.07 11.69 29.35
CA LEU A 616 -4.38 11.38 29.94
C LEU A 616 -5.05 12.66 30.47
N GLU A 617 -4.32 13.51 31.20
CA GLU A 617 -4.83 14.76 31.68
C GLU A 617 -5.29 15.70 30.55
N LEU A 618 -4.50 15.77 29.47
CA LEU A 618 -4.86 16.56 28.30
C LEU A 618 -6.09 15.97 27.55
N GLU A 619 -6.17 14.65 27.42
CA GLU A 619 -7.31 13.97 26.78
C GLU A 619 -8.60 14.27 27.58
N GLU A 620 -8.55 14.14 28.90
CA GLU A 620 -9.69 14.45 29.79
C GLU A 620 -10.13 15.92 29.69
N LYS A 621 -9.16 16.82 29.63
CA LYS A 621 -9.43 18.27 29.44
C LYS A 621 -10.14 18.52 28.10
N ILE A 622 -9.64 17.93 26.99
CA ILE A 622 -10.24 18.06 25.66
C ILE A 622 -11.65 17.46 25.63
N GLU A 623 -11.85 16.31 26.28
CA GLU A 623 -13.17 15.69 26.38
C GLU A 623 -14.16 16.59 27.14
N ASN A 624 -13.74 17.18 28.24
CA ASN A 624 -14.58 18.08 29.04
C ASN A 624 -14.95 19.35 28.27
N GLU A 625 -14.02 19.94 27.52
CA GLU A 625 -14.28 21.08 26.64
C GLU A 625 -15.28 20.75 25.53
N ASN A 626 -15.28 19.49 25.04
CA ASN A 626 -16.13 19.03 23.97
C ASN A 626 -17.48 18.43 24.41
N LYS A 627 -17.73 18.24 25.73
CA LYS A 627 -18.98 17.62 26.24
C LYS A 627 -20.27 18.32 25.76
N ASN A 628 -20.22 19.63 25.58
CA ASN A 628 -21.34 20.43 25.12
C ASN A 628 -21.32 20.71 23.62
N ASN A 629 -20.37 20.15 22.89
CA ASN A 629 -20.20 20.36 21.46
C ASN A 629 -20.93 19.29 20.66
N ASN A 630 -22.19 19.54 20.32
CA ASN A 630 -23.04 18.65 19.56
C ASN A 630 -22.91 18.84 18.02
N ILE A 631 -21.88 19.53 17.55
CA ILE A 631 -21.66 19.74 16.10
C ILE A 631 -21.41 18.38 15.43
N PRO A 632 -22.23 17.98 14.46
CA PRO A 632 -22.00 16.77 13.69
C PRO A 632 -20.65 16.82 12.98
N LEU A 633 -19.81 15.79 13.15
CA LEU A 633 -18.50 15.68 12.48
C LEU A 633 -18.57 14.97 11.15
N ARG A 634 -19.72 14.39 10.84
CA ARG A 634 -20.02 13.80 9.55
C ARG A 634 -21.33 14.37 9.02
N ILE A 635 -21.27 14.89 7.79
CA ILE A 635 -22.46 15.34 7.09
C ILE A 635 -23.06 14.13 6.36
N ASN A 636 -24.34 13.93 6.53
CA ASN A 636 -25.05 12.96 5.72
C ASN A 636 -25.45 13.64 4.41
N ASN A 637 -24.64 13.47 3.37
CA ASN A 637 -24.97 13.99 2.03
C ASN A 637 -26.03 13.15 1.30
N LYS A 638 -26.62 12.19 2.00
CA LYS A 638 -27.71 11.38 1.47
C LYS A 638 -29.04 12.04 1.78
N ILE A 639 -29.86 12.12 0.78
CA ILE A 639 -31.21 12.67 0.83
C ILE A 639 -32.18 11.50 0.65
N GLU A 640 -33.37 11.59 1.23
CA GLU A 640 -34.40 10.59 0.96
C GLU A 640 -34.74 10.57 -0.52
N SER A 641 -34.65 9.40 -1.12
CA SER A 641 -34.87 9.23 -2.55
C SER A 641 -36.28 9.67 -2.99
N GLU A 642 -37.25 9.52 -2.10
CA GLU A 642 -38.62 9.98 -2.33
C GLU A 642 -38.72 11.51 -2.42
N GLU A 643 -37.91 12.25 -1.70
CA GLU A 643 -37.90 13.70 -1.71
C GLU A 643 -37.42 14.24 -3.06
N ILE A 644 -36.34 13.67 -3.62
CA ILE A 644 -35.78 14.12 -4.90
C ILE A 644 -36.52 13.56 -6.10
N LEU A 645 -37.05 12.34 -6.00
CA LEU A 645 -37.53 11.56 -7.14
C LEU A 645 -39.04 11.29 -7.09
N LYS A 646 -39.79 12.03 -6.27
CA LYS A 646 -41.24 11.88 -6.06
C LYS A 646 -42.02 11.67 -7.35
N ASN A 647 -41.68 12.43 -8.39
CA ASN A 647 -42.36 12.39 -9.67
C ASN A 647 -41.99 11.17 -10.54
N LYS A 648 -41.00 10.35 -10.10
CA LYS A 648 -40.52 9.16 -10.81
C LYS A 648 -40.91 7.87 -10.15
N ILE A 649 -41.52 7.89 -8.97
CA ILE A 649 -41.98 6.67 -8.27
C ILE A 649 -43.14 6.08 -9.08
N LYS A 650 -42.92 4.92 -9.68
CA LYS A 650 -43.91 4.22 -10.49
C LYS A 650 -43.90 2.73 -10.19
N PRO A 651 -45.04 2.04 -10.21
CA PRO A 651 -45.07 0.61 -10.18
C PRO A 651 -44.38 0.00 -11.39
N LEU A 652 -43.76 -1.17 -11.20
CA LEU A 652 -43.20 -1.91 -12.32
C LEU A 652 -44.31 -2.48 -13.20
N PRO A 653 -44.15 -2.53 -14.53
CA PRO A 653 -45.11 -3.16 -15.42
C PRO A 653 -45.32 -4.64 -15.04
N THR A 654 -46.55 -5.07 -15.00
CA THR A 654 -46.92 -6.46 -14.69
C THR A 654 -47.24 -7.31 -15.93
N ASP A 655 -47.41 -6.61 -17.07
CA ASP A 655 -47.77 -7.17 -18.37
C ASP A 655 -46.55 -7.34 -19.30
N LYS A 656 -45.36 -6.93 -18.86
CA LYS A 656 -44.08 -7.02 -19.60
C LYS A 656 -43.03 -7.81 -18.84
N MET A 657 -42.14 -8.43 -19.58
CA MET A 657 -41.02 -9.17 -19.04
C MET A 657 -39.92 -8.24 -18.51
N PRO A 658 -39.48 -8.33 -17.25
CA PRO A 658 -38.36 -7.58 -16.73
C PRO A 658 -37.04 -8.17 -17.21
N ILE A 659 -36.13 -7.32 -17.68
CA ILE A 659 -34.76 -7.67 -18.03
C ILE A 659 -33.82 -6.89 -17.11
N ILE A 660 -33.15 -7.59 -16.23
CA ILE A 660 -32.24 -6.98 -15.26
C ILE A 660 -30.88 -6.80 -15.89
N ILE A 661 -30.40 -5.56 -15.93
CA ILE A 661 -29.02 -5.23 -16.33
C ILE A 661 -28.25 -4.92 -15.06
N ALA A 662 -27.35 -5.83 -14.72
CA ALA A 662 -26.47 -5.69 -13.58
C ALA A 662 -25.00 -5.90 -14.00
N GLY A 663 -24.09 -5.18 -13.36
CA GLY A 663 -22.66 -5.28 -13.62
C GLY A 663 -22.07 -4.02 -14.26
N GLY A 664 -20.75 -3.90 -14.21
CA GLY A 664 -20.05 -2.71 -14.65
C GLY A 664 -20.32 -1.48 -13.78
N SER A 665 -21.26 -1.56 -12.83
CA SER A 665 -21.39 -0.56 -11.79
C SER A 665 -20.32 -0.80 -10.75
N PHE A 666 -19.79 0.30 -10.26
CA PHE A 666 -18.65 0.29 -9.39
C PHE A 666 -18.84 -0.59 -8.15
N ASN A 667 -17.88 -1.46 -7.93
CA ASN A 667 -17.63 -2.07 -6.63
C ASN A 667 -16.15 -1.87 -6.30
N ALA A 668 -15.83 -1.22 -5.19
CA ALA A 668 -14.46 -0.97 -4.74
C ALA A 668 -13.60 -2.24 -4.69
N LYS A 669 -14.21 -3.38 -4.42
CA LYS A 669 -13.51 -4.67 -4.30
C LYS A 669 -13.31 -5.41 -5.62
N HIS A 670 -14.12 -5.12 -6.63
CA HIS A 670 -14.19 -5.87 -7.88
C HIS A 670 -14.13 -4.92 -9.08
N ARG A 671 -12.96 -4.41 -9.35
CA ARG A 671 -12.73 -3.45 -10.45
C ARG A 671 -12.77 -4.05 -11.83
N GLU A 672 -13.01 -5.34 -11.89
CA GLU A 672 -13.34 -6.06 -13.11
C GLU A 672 -14.75 -5.75 -13.62
N THR A 673 -15.53 -4.96 -12.91
CA THR A 673 -16.84 -4.47 -13.34
C THR A 673 -16.78 -3.45 -14.47
N ARG A 674 -15.67 -3.38 -15.19
CA ARG A 674 -15.55 -2.52 -16.36
C ARG A 674 -16.39 -3.03 -17.50
N VAL A 675 -17.03 -2.10 -18.11
CA VAL A 675 -17.73 -2.33 -19.39
C VAL A 675 -16.70 -2.77 -20.41
N THR A 676 -16.80 -4.01 -20.89
CA THR A 676 -15.96 -4.53 -21.96
C THR A 676 -16.58 -4.26 -23.32
N GLU A 677 -15.78 -4.15 -24.38
CA GLU A 677 -16.29 -4.00 -25.75
C GLU A 677 -17.23 -5.14 -26.12
N GLN A 678 -16.86 -6.36 -25.77
CA GLN A 678 -17.69 -7.55 -25.97
C GLN A 678 -19.02 -7.45 -25.22
N GLY A 679 -19.01 -7.01 -23.96
CA GLY A 679 -20.24 -6.81 -23.18
C GLY A 679 -21.14 -5.71 -23.75
N ILE A 680 -20.56 -4.64 -24.31
CA ILE A 680 -21.32 -3.60 -25.02
C ILE A 680 -21.94 -4.17 -26.29
N GLN A 681 -21.20 -4.95 -27.06
CA GLN A 681 -21.73 -5.58 -28.29
C GLN A 681 -22.88 -6.55 -27.95
N MET A 682 -22.72 -7.37 -26.91
CA MET A 682 -23.79 -8.26 -26.43
C MET A 682 -25.03 -7.46 -26.01
N LEU A 683 -24.85 -6.35 -25.30
CA LEU A 683 -25.95 -5.49 -24.87
C LEU A 683 -26.62 -4.79 -26.07
N GLU A 684 -25.87 -4.36 -27.05
CA GLU A 684 -26.39 -3.77 -28.29
C GLU A 684 -27.23 -4.80 -29.09
N GLU A 685 -26.73 -6.03 -29.23
CA GLU A 685 -27.45 -7.13 -29.88
C GLU A 685 -28.74 -7.49 -29.13
N LEU A 686 -28.70 -7.50 -27.81
CA LEU A 686 -29.85 -7.73 -26.97
C LEU A 686 -30.95 -6.67 -27.24
N ILE A 687 -30.55 -5.38 -27.22
CA ILE A 687 -31.46 -4.26 -27.47
C ILE A 687 -32.10 -4.33 -28.89
N LYS A 688 -31.30 -4.78 -29.88
CA LYS A 688 -31.83 -4.91 -31.25
C LYS A 688 -32.91 -5.99 -31.39
N LYS A 689 -32.74 -7.11 -30.67
CA LYS A 689 -33.58 -8.30 -30.78
C LYS A 689 -34.84 -8.25 -29.92
N ILE A 690 -34.84 -7.50 -28.83
CA ILE A 690 -35.98 -7.45 -27.91
C ILE A 690 -37.06 -6.52 -28.41
N ASP A 691 -38.31 -6.96 -28.25
CA ASP A 691 -39.52 -6.18 -28.48
C ASP A 691 -39.80 -5.26 -27.28
N ASN A 692 -39.74 -3.97 -27.47
CA ASN A 692 -39.99 -2.97 -26.42
C ASN A 692 -41.43 -2.92 -25.91
N GLN A 693 -42.37 -3.57 -26.63
CA GLN A 693 -43.75 -3.73 -26.18
C GLN A 693 -43.91 -4.88 -25.16
N LYS A 694 -43.03 -5.85 -25.21
CA LYS A 694 -43.09 -7.09 -24.41
C LYS A 694 -42.10 -7.12 -23.24
N ALA A 695 -41.14 -6.19 -23.19
CA ALA A 695 -40.12 -6.16 -22.18
C ALA A 695 -39.77 -4.75 -21.71
N TYR A 696 -39.24 -4.66 -20.50
CA TYR A 696 -38.68 -3.44 -19.92
C TYR A 696 -37.36 -3.75 -19.21
N PHE A 697 -36.54 -2.75 -19.01
CA PHE A 697 -35.26 -2.92 -18.34
C PHE A 697 -35.32 -2.49 -16.88
N VAL A 698 -34.61 -3.23 -16.02
CA VAL A 698 -34.41 -2.92 -14.60
C VAL A 698 -32.91 -2.70 -14.38
N ILE A 699 -32.53 -1.58 -13.79
CA ILE A 699 -31.16 -1.18 -13.51
C ILE A 699 -30.98 -0.86 -12.02
N GLY A 700 -29.75 -0.75 -11.56
CA GLY A 700 -29.41 -0.25 -10.24
C GLY A 700 -29.47 1.27 -10.16
N HIS A 701 -29.26 1.80 -8.96
CA HIS A 701 -29.40 3.23 -8.66
C HIS A 701 -28.20 4.10 -9.07
N LYS A 702 -27.03 3.52 -9.30
CA LYS A 702 -25.82 4.32 -9.60
C LYS A 702 -25.78 4.85 -11.01
N VAL A 703 -26.49 4.18 -11.93
CA VAL A 703 -26.53 4.53 -13.36
C VAL A 703 -25.11 4.62 -13.94
N GLU A 704 -24.30 3.60 -13.67
CA GLU A 704 -22.90 3.49 -14.10
C GLU A 704 -22.67 2.19 -14.88
N GLY A 705 -21.52 2.04 -15.52
CA GLY A 705 -21.14 0.82 -16.22
C GLY A 705 -22.14 0.40 -17.29
N TYR A 706 -22.61 -0.85 -17.25
CA TYR A 706 -23.60 -1.37 -18.22
C TYR A 706 -24.95 -0.70 -18.11
N GLU A 707 -25.32 -0.17 -16.94
CA GLU A 707 -26.55 0.60 -16.75
C GLU A 707 -26.51 1.89 -17.59
N LYS A 708 -25.40 2.61 -17.55
CA LYS A 708 -25.17 3.79 -18.38
C LYS A 708 -25.04 3.42 -19.87
N ALA A 709 -24.37 2.30 -20.17
CA ALA A 709 -24.24 1.80 -21.54
C ALA A 709 -25.62 1.47 -22.14
N LEU A 710 -26.51 0.84 -21.37
CA LEU A 710 -27.88 0.57 -21.77
C LEU A 710 -28.62 1.86 -22.19
N ILE A 711 -28.58 2.88 -21.35
CA ILE A 711 -29.25 4.17 -21.63
C ILE A 711 -28.69 4.80 -22.92
N ASN A 712 -27.36 4.78 -23.06
CA ASN A 712 -26.69 5.34 -24.23
C ASN A 712 -27.05 4.57 -25.52
N LEU A 713 -27.08 3.24 -25.45
CA LEU A 713 -27.37 2.37 -26.60
C LEU A 713 -28.84 2.44 -26.99
N THR A 714 -29.77 2.48 -26.04
CA THR A 714 -31.20 2.65 -26.33
C THR A 714 -31.47 3.98 -27.03
N ASN A 715 -30.82 5.07 -26.61
CA ASN A 715 -30.89 6.37 -27.25
C ASN A 715 -30.24 6.36 -28.65
N LYS A 716 -29.05 5.75 -28.80
CA LYS A 716 -28.34 5.63 -30.10
C LYS A 716 -29.13 4.82 -31.11
N LEU A 717 -29.80 3.76 -30.68
CA LEU A 717 -30.59 2.89 -31.54
C LEU A 717 -32.03 3.38 -31.73
N HIS A 718 -32.38 4.54 -31.17
CA HIS A 718 -33.75 5.12 -31.24
C HIS A 718 -34.84 4.13 -30.75
N LYS A 719 -34.50 3.19 -29.87
CA LYS A 719 -35.47 2.25 -29.28
C LYS A 719 -35.99 2.78 -27.95
N LYS A 720 -37.27 3.00 -27.86
CA LYS A 720 -37.93 3.49 -26.63
C LYS A 720 -38.31 2.32 -25.74
N PHE A 721 -37.41 1.95 -24.86
CA PHE A 721 -37.70 1.01 -23.78
C PHE A 721 -38.10 1.75 -22.49
N GLU A 722 -38.97 1.15 -21.70
CA GLU A 722 -39.14 1.54 -20.31
C GLU A 722 -37.95 1.06 -19.48
N ILE A 723 -37.34 1.96 -18.75
CA ILE A 723 -36.18 1.66 -17.89
C ILE A 723 -36.53 2.07 -16.45
N TYR A 724 -36.50 1.14 -15.55
CA TYR A 724 -36.77 1.35 -14.13
C TYR A 724 -35.50 1.17 -13.32
N ALA A 725 -35.26 2.06 -12.35
CA ALA A 725 -34.14 1.93 -11.42
C ALA A 725 -34.62 1.45 -10.05
N ILE A 726 -33.95 0.44 -9.51
CA ILE A 726 -34.15 0.00 -8.12
C ILE A 726 -33.21 0.82 -7.25
N ILE A 727 -33.77 1.55 -6.28
CA ILE A 727 -33.05 2.52 -5.50
C ILE A 727 -33.12 2.24 -3.99
N PRO A 728 -32.05 2.53 -3.22
CA PRO A 728 -32.16 2.53 -1.77
C PRO A 728 -32.93 3.75 -1.26
N LYS A 729 -33.45 3.66 -0.04
CA LYS A 729 -34.19 4.75 0.61
C LYS A 729 -33.42 6.06 0.65
N MET A 730 -32.10 5.99 0.79
CA MET A 730 -31.22 7.16 0.90
C MET A 730 -30.20 7.13 -0.26
N ILE A 731 -30.14 8.20 -1.03
CA ILE A 731 -29.18 8.38 -2.15
C ILE A 731 -28.41 9.68 -2.01
N SER A 732 -27.24 9.77 -2.67
CA SER A 732 -26.56 11.06 -2.79
C SER A 732 -27.29 11.98 -3.77
N LYS A 733 -27.13 13.28 -3.59
CA LYS A 733 -27.69 14.30 -4.50
C LYS A 733 -27.29 14.03 -5.96
N GLU A 734 -26.02 13.69 -6.17
CA GLU A 734 -25.47 13.37 -7.50
C GLU A 734 -26.15 12.14 -8.14
N VAL A 735 -26.40 11.09 -7.35
CA VAL A 735 -27.16 9.92 -7.82
C VAL A 735 -28.61 10.32 -8.14
N GLY A 736 -29.21 11.14 -7.30
CA GLY A 736 -30.55 11.69 -7.57
C GLY A 736 -30.63 12.46 -8.89
N GLU A 737 -29.64 13.30 -9.18
CA GLU A 737 -29.54 14.04 -10.44
C GLU A 737 -29.41 13.11 -11.66
N ARG A 738 -28.59 12.03 -11.54
CA ARG A 738 -28.48 11.02 -12.61
C ARG A 738 -29.80 10.28 -12.84
N LEU A 739 -30.52 9.96 -11.78
CA LEU A 739 -31.82 9.28 -11.86
C LEU A 739 -32.94 10.16 -12.41
N GLN A 740 -32.77 11.47 -12.42
CA GLN A 740 -33.71 12.39 -13.11
C GLN A 740 -33.59 12.36 -14.63
N ASN A 741 -32.63 11.60 -15.20
CA ASN A 741 -32.48 11.42 -16.63
C ASN A 741 -33.82 11.01 -17.26
N LYS A 742 -34.17 11.68 -18.39
CA LYS A 742 -35.45 11.44 -19.12
C LYS A 742 -35.61 10.02 -19.65
N SER A 743 -34.48 9.32 -19.88
CA SER A 743 -34.48 7.92 -20.33
C SER A 743 -34.87 6.94 -19.24
N ILE A 744 -34.88 7.32 -17.96
CA ILE A 744 -35.34 6.52 -16.85
C ILE A 744 -36.85 6.78 -16.66
N SER A 745 -37.66 5.77 -16.94
CA SER A 745 -39.11 5.85 -16.93
C SER A 745 -39.71 5.88 -15.52
N GLY A 746 -39.05 5.21 -14.58
CA GLY A 746 -39.49 5.15 -13.19
C GLY A 746 -38.42 4.64 -12.23
N ILE A 747 -38.73 4.73 -10.94
CA ILE A 747 -37.90 4.20 -9.84
C ILE A 747 -38.75 3.35 -8.90
N ARG A 748 -38.08 2.41 -8.22
CA ARG A 748 -38.72 1.53 -7.23
C ARG A 748 -37.83 1.30 -6.00
#